data_380806c7bc0f8d597f76c2a4aff1e1d5
#
_entry.id   380806c7bc0f8d597f76c2a4aff1e1d5
#
_cell.length_a   1.000
_cell.length_b   1.000
_cell.length_c   1.000
_cell.angle_alpha   90.00
_cell.angle_beta   90.00
_cell.angle_gamma   90.00
#
_symmetry.space_group_name_H-M   'P 1'
#
loop_
_entity.id
_entity.type
_entity.pdbx_description
1 polymer ?
#
loop_
_entity_poly.entity_id
_entity_poly.type
_entity_poly.pdbx_seq_one_letter_code
_entity_poly.pdbx_strand_id
1 'polypeptide(L)'
;MDSYEKSLQTLELPSVLALLAAQAVSETARANAMALRPSGDRAVVETRLGETSAAAGMMVVKGSPSFSGVKDVRAALQRADMGGALNTRELLDIAGVLQAARAVRGYGTGDRQDKTCIDYLFSALQANRYLEEKIFTSITGEDEIADSASSELASIRRLIRAASARVHDALQKIISSPSYAKALQEPIITTRSERYVVPVKAEHKGAVPGLVHDVSASGATLFIEPMAAVKANNELRELRAREKTEIERILAELSAECAAHREDISSDFDVLVRLDLIFAKAKLAYQLDAVAPALTDKQLSLHRARHPLLPKDTAVPIDVTLGGEFDTLVITGPNTGGKTVTLKTIGLLSAMTQCGLHIPCADGSTMPVFDEIMADIGDEQSIEQSLSTFSAHMTNTVRMLQACDERSLLLFDELGAGTDPTEGAALAIAIIEHARRCGALIAATTHYTELKVYATTQPGVMNASCEFDVDSLRPTYHLLIGIPGKSNAFAISERLGLPEEIISDARSRVSTESASMEATIEKLEQVRQLMERDRAEAARQLRAAEDARRKSERLQAELSVRLEKADEKARRDAERIIGDARRTADEVMRELDALRKMEKTDTDHHRANDARAALRRKLNAAEDAAAAAAHPQIQEKKVSARPVRVGDTVQLRKMGDIKATVTAVSADRTLSLRAGIMNVTAKEQDVYLLENEKPEAEKFAAAHAASLRSVAAESEIDLRGMDTMEAVAATERFLDNAVMAKLEKVTIIHGKGTGVLRAAVQQSLRRNKAVKSYRLGRYGEGESGVTVVELK
;
A
#
# COMPACT_ATOMS: atom_id res chain seq x y z
N MET A 1 -6.05 18.67 33.75
CA MET A 1 -5.77 17.62 32.73
C MET A 1 -4.90 16.59 33.43
N ASP A 2 -5.25 15.32 33.34
CA ASP A 2 -4.46 14.24 33.90
C ASP A 2 -3.09 14.21 33.23
N SER A 3 -2.01 13.85 33.95
CA SER A 3 -0.64 13.80 33.42
C SER A 3 -0.52 12.83 32.22
N TYR A 4 -1.27 11.74 32.28
CA TYR A 4 -1.34 10.75 31.21
C TYR A 4 -1.98 11.31 29.93
N GLU A 5 -3.11 12.03 30.05
CA GLU A 5 -3.75 12.68 28.90
C GLU A 5 -2.84 13.74 28.26
N LYS A 6 -2.04 14.47 29.06
CA LYS A 6 -1.03 15.41 28.54
C LYS A 6 0.03 14.66 27.73
N SER A 7 0.51 13.52 28.22
CA SER A 7 1.48 12.68 27.51
C SER A 7 0.93 12.17 26.17
N LEU A 8 -0.32 11.71 26.13
CA LEU A 8 -0.96 11.25 24.89
C LEU A 8 -1.13 12.37 23.87
N GLN A 9 -1.38 13.61 24.32
CA GLN A 9 -1.43 14.79 23.44
C GLN A 9 -0.05 15.14 22.89
N THR A 10 0.97 15.15 23.75
CA THR A 10 2.36 15.38 23.37
C THR A 10 2.85 14.35 22.34
N LEU A 11 2.41 13.12 22.48
CA LEU A 11 2.68 12.01 21.54
C LEU A 11 1.81 12.08 20.26
N GLU A 12 0.92 13.05 20.15
CA GLU A 12 0.05 13.28 18.97
C GLU A 12 -0.95 12.13 18.70
N LEU A 13 -1.31 11.35 19.72
CA LEU A 13 -2.34 10.31 19.59
C LEU A 13 -3.67 10.87 19.07
N PRO A 14 -4.17 12.05 19.52
CA PRO A 14 -5.42 12.61 18.99
C PRO A 14 -5.40 12.82 17.47
N SER A 15 -4.25 13.16 16.89
CA SER A 15 -4.09 13.30 15.44
C SER A 15 -4.25 11.96 14.70
N VAL A 16 -3.73 10.87 15.26
CA VAL A 16 -3.94 9.53 14.72
C VAL A 16 -5.39 9.08 14.87
N LEU A 17 -6.03 9.39 16.00
CA LEU A 17 -7.46 9.10 16.22
C LEU A 17 -8.35 9.89 15.26
N ALA A 18 -7.95 11.10 14.86
CA ALA A 18 -8.62 11.86 13.81
C ALA A 18 -8.49 11.18 12.43
N LEU A 19 -7.31 10.62 12.10
CA LEU A 19 -7.15 9.80 10.89
C LEU A 19 -8.04 8.55 10.94
N LEU A 20 -8.15 7.90 12.11
CA LEU A 20 -9.05 6.77 12.30
C LEU A 20 -10.51 7.16 12.12
N ALA A 21 -10.94 8.27 12.74
CA ALA A 21 -12.31 8.78 12.62
C ALA A 21 -12.70 9.11 11.18
N ALA A 22 -11.74 9.57 10.36
CA ALA A 22 -11.95 9.81 8.93
C ALA A 22 -12.21 8.50 8.14
N GLN A 23 -11.81 7.33 8.64
CA GLN A 23 -12.08 6.04 8.02
C GLN A 23 -13.44 5.45 8.39
N ALA A 24 -14.05 5.90 9.49
CA ALA A 24 -15.36 5.45 9.93
C ALA A 24 -16.48 6.16 9.14
N VAL A 25 -17.55 5.43 8.87
CA VAL A 25 -18.68 5.91 8.07
C VAL A 25 -19.74 6.57 8.96
N SER A 26 -20.17 5.89 10.03
CA SER A 26 -21.20 6.40 10.94
C SER A 26 -20.65 7.46 11.89
N GLU A 27 -21.48 8.44 12.22
CA GLU A 27 -21.10 9.54 13.13
C GLU A 27 -20.73 9.03 14.54
N THR A 28 -21.47 8.07 15.05
CA THR A 28 -21.20 7.45 16.35
C THR A 28 -19.86 6.68 16.34
N ALA A 29 -19.53 5.96 15.26
CA ALA A 29 -18.22 5.30 15.16
C ALA A 29 -17.06 6.31 15.06
N ARG A 30 -17.27 7.46 14.42
CA ARG A 30 -16.29 8.57 14.42
C ARG A 30 -16.07 9.12 15.82
N ALA A 31 -17.15 9.35 16.55
CA ALA A 31 -17.07 9.80 17.95
C ALA A 31 -16.35 8.76 18.82
N ASN A 32 -16.67 7.48 18.66
CA ASN A 32 -16.01 6.38 19.38
C ASN A 32 -14.53 6.28 19.01
N ALA A 33 -14.15 6.52 17.74
CA ALA A 33 -12.75 6.56 17.31
C ALA A 33 -11.98 7.67 18.05
N MET A 34 -12.53 8.87 18.17
CA MET A 34 -11.93 9.97 18.90
C MET A 34 -11.88 9.76 20.42
N ALA A 35 -12.79 8.96 20.94
CA ALA A 35 -12.87 8.63 22.37
C ALA A 35 -11.99 7.43 22.77
N LEU A 36 -11.30 6.77 21.81
CA LEU A 36 -10.41 5.64 22.10
C LEU A 36 -9.30 6.05 23.08
N ARG A 37 -8.99 5.15 24.01
CA ARG A 37 -7.89 5.29 24.95
C ARG A 37 -7.05 4.01 24.96
N PRO A 38 -5.73 4.14 25.14
CA PRO A 38 -4.85 2.99 25.38
C PRO A 38 -5.34 2.21 26.61
N SER A 39 -5.20 0.89 26.56
CA SER A 39 -5.55 0.01 27.68
C SER A 39 -4.28 -0.65 28.23
N GLY A 40 -4.08 -0.62 29.55
CA GLY A 40 -3.03 -1.38 30.23
C GLY A 40 -3.37 -2.87 30.40
N ASP A 41 -4.57 -3.30 30.07
CA ASP A 41 -4.98 -4.70 30.14
C ASP A 41 -4.58 -5.44 28.84
N ARG A 42 -3.63 -6.37 28.97
CA ARG A 42 -3.13 -7.19 27.85
C ARG A 42 -4.23 -7.95 27.11
N ALA A 43 -5.20 -8.53 27.83
CA ALA A 43 -6.26 -9.30 27.19
C ALA A 43 -7.17 -8.42 26.33
N VAL A 44 -7.44 -7.19 26.79
CA VAL A 44 -8.20 -6.19 26.03
C VAL A 44 -7.42 -5.76 24.77
N VAL A 45 -6.13 -5.51 24.90
CA VAL A 45 -5.27 -5.12 23.76
C VAL A 45 -5.20 -6.26 22.73
N GLU A 46 -4.99 -7.49 23.17
CA GLU A 46 -4.94 -8.68 22.30
C GLU A 46 -6.26 -8.87 21.54
N THR A 47 -7.39 -8.73 22.24
CA THR A 47 -8.72 -8.80 21.63
C THR A 47 -8.89 -7.71 20.57
N ARG A 48 -8.56 -6.45 20.88
CA ARG A 48 -8.67 -5.31 19.96
C ARG A 48 -7.78 -5.46 18.72
N LEU A 49 -6.54 -5.94 18.89
CA LEU A 49 -5.62 -6.22 17.77
C LEU A 49 -6.12 -7.37 16.91
N GLY A 50 -6.63 -8.42 17.55
CA GLY A 50 -7.24 -9.57 16.87
C GLY A 50 -8.45 -9.17 16.04
N GLU A 51 -9.34 -8.32 16.57
CA GLU A 51 -10.49 -7.76 15.84
C GLU A 51 -10.03 -6.98 14.60
N THR A 52 -9.00 -6.13 14.75
CA THR A 52 -8.45 -5.35 13.64
C THR A 52 -7.82 -6.24 12.58
N SER A 53 -7.05 -7.26 12.99
CA SER A 53 -6.41 -8.22 12.08
C SER A 53 -7.44 -9.08 11.34
N ALA A 54 -8.51 -9.50 12.02
CA ALA A 54 -9.61 -10.23 11.41
C ALA A 54 -10.31 -9.39 10.33
N ALA A 55 -10.63 -8.13 10.63
CA ALA A 55 -11.24 -7.23 9.66
C ALA A 55 -10.30 -6.97 8.47
N ALA A 56 -9.00 -6.75 8.72
CA ALA A 56 -8.00 -6.57 7.66
C ALA A 56 -7.92 -7.80 6.74
N GLY A 57 -7.89 -9.00 7.29
CA GLY A 57 -7.92 -10.25 6.51
C GLY A 57 -9.21 -10.40 5.69
N MET A 58 -10.37 -10.06 6.29
CA MET A 58 -11.65 -10.08 5.57
C MET A 58 -11.67 -9.11 4.39
N MET A 59 -11.10 -7.92 4.56
CA MET A 59 -11.05 -6.89 3.51
C MET A 59 -10.20 -7.31 2.31
N VAL A 60 -9.12 -8.07 2.52
CA VAL A 60 -8.32 -8.64 1.40
C VAL A 60 -9.15 -9.55 0.51
N VAL A 61 -10.03 -10.36 1.11
CA VAL A 61 -10.78 -11.39 0.38
C VAL A 61 -12.06 -10.84 -0.25
N LYS A 62 -12.80 -9.97 0.47
CA LYS A 62 -14.16 -9.54 0.10
C LYS A 62 -14.35 -8.04 -0.05
N GLY A 63 -13.28 -7.24 0.16
CA GLY A 63 -13.41 -5.78 0.27
C GLY A 63 -14.03 -5.36 1.60
N SER A 64 -14.29 -4.04 1.76
CA SER A 64 -14.89 -3.49 2.98
C SER A 64 -16.43 -3.58 2.91
N PRO A 65 -17.13 -3.97 4.00
CA PRO A 65 -18.58 -3.87 4.06
C PRO A 65 -19.03 -2.39 4.04
N SER A 66 -20.28 -2.15 3.64
CA SER A 66 -20.86 -0.81 3.64
C SER A 66 -21.61 -0.56 4.94
N PHE A 67 -21.29 0.54 5.59
CA PHE A 67 -22.02 1.07 6.77
C PHE A 67 -22.85 2.31 6.43
N SER A 68 -23.13 2.53 5.14
CA SER A 68 -23.98 3.63 4.69
C SER A 68 -25.39 3.47 5.28
N GLY A 69 -25.96 4.58 5.75
CA GLY A 69 -27.29 4.61 6.35
C GLY A 69 -27.34 4.30 7.85
N VAL A 70 -26.19 3.97 8.49
CA VAL A 70 -26.14 3.76 9.94
C VAL A 70 -26.16 5.12 10.66
N LYS A 71 -27.31 5.46 11.24
CA LYS A 71 -27.53 6.66 12.04
C LYS A 71 -28.04 6.29 13.43
N ASP A 72 -27.85 7.17 14.41
CA ASP A 72 -28.34 6.91 15.76
C ASP A 72 -29.87 7.09 15.82
N VAL A 73 -30.55 5.96 15.92
CA VAL A 73 -32.01 5.86 15.94
C VAL A 73 -32.60 5.62 17.34
N ARG A 74 -31.77 5.49 18.36
CA ARG A 74 -32.18 5.09 19.71
C ARG A 74 -33.17 6.06 20.36
N ALA A 75 -32.95 7.39 20.20
CA ALA A 75 -33.88 8.41 20.73
C ALA A 75 -35.23 8.36 20.00
N ALA A 76 -35.25 8.11 18.69
CA ALA A 76 -36.49 7.94 17.93
C ALA A 76 -37.25 6.68 18.40
N LEU A 77 -36.53 5.54 18.49
CA LEU A 77 -37.10 4.28 18.98
C LEU A 77 -37.66 4.40 20.38
N GLN A 78 -36.98 5.11 21.31
CA GLN A 78 -37.48 5.34 22.66
C GLN A 78 -38.76 6.18 22.65
N ARG A 79 -38.87 7.19 21.78
CA ARG A 79 -40.06 7.98 21.63
C ARG A 79 -41.24 7.18 21.07
N ALA A 80 -40.95 6.31 20.07
CA ALA A 80 -41.95 5.39 19.52
C ALA A 80 -42.49 4.39 20.56
N ASP A 81 -41.61 3.85 21.42
CA ASP A 81 -41.95 2.96 22.50
C ASP A 81 -42.89 3.63 23.56
N MET A 82 -42.75 4.95 23.77
CA MET A 82 -43.65 5.73 24.58
C MET A 82 -44.96 6.13 23.87
N GLY A 83 -45.22 5.60 22.67
CA GLY A 83 -46.43 5.87 21.86
C GLY A 83 -46.36 7.11 20.98
N GLY A 84 -45.19 7.72 20.84
CA GLY A 84 -44.99 8.88 19.97
C GLY A 84 -44.85 8.46 18.50
N ALA A 85 -45.54 9.18 17.59
CA ALA A 85 -45.33 8.96 16.15
C ALA A 85 -43.97 9.51 15.67
N LEU A 86 -43.28 8.74 14.86
CA LEU A 86 -42.02 9.14 14.17
C LEU A 86 -42.36 9.86 12.88
N ASN A 87 -41.47 10.76 12.46
CA ASN A 87 -41.57 11.36 11.15
C ASN A 87 -40.97 10.46 10.05
N THR A 88 -41.15 10.83 8.82
CA THR A 88 -40.67 10.09 7.64
C THR A 88 -39.16 9.90 7.64
N ARG A 89 -38.40 10.94 8.03
CA ARG A 89 -36.93 10.89 8.08
C ARG A 89 -36.44 9.89 9.15
N GLU A 90 -37.04 9.94 10.34
CA GLU A 90 -36.68 9.01 11.42
C GLU A 90 -36.97 7.54 11.06
N LEU A 91 -38.11 7.30 10.38
CA LEU A 91 -38.44 5.97 9.87
C LEU A 91 -37.49 5.51 8.78
N LEU A 92 -37.10 6.39 7.86
CA LEU A 92 -36.10 6.08 6.83
C LEU A 92 -34.70 5.82 7.46
N ASP A 93 -34.32 6.54 8.50
CA ASP A 93 -33.08 6.31 9.22
C ASP A 93 -33.10 4.92 9.91
N ILE A 94 -34.24 4.51 10.50
CA ILE A 94 -34.45 3.15 11.04
C ILE A 94 -34.36 2.10 9.92
N ALA A 95 -35.01 2.32 8.79
CA ALA A 95 -34.92 1.41 7.65
C ALA A 95 -33.48 1.29 7.12
N GLY A 96 -32.72 2.41 7.13
CA GLY A 96 -31.30 2.43 6.79
C GLY A 96 -30.44 1.54 7.71
N VAL A 97 -30.71 1.55 9.04
CA VAL A 97 -30.06 0.66 10.00
C VAL A 97 -30.40 -0.81 9.72
N LEU A 98 -31.69 -1.12 9.48
CA LEU A 98 -32.13 -2.49 9.15
C LEU A 98 -31.49 -2.99 7.85
N GLN A 99 -31.42 -2.15 6.83
CA GLN A 99 -30.77 -2.46 5.57
C GLN A 99 -29.27 -2.72 5.76
N ALA A 100 -28.58 -1.87 6.52
CA ALA A 100 -27.16 -2.05 6.83
C ALA A 100 -26.94 -3.35 7.62
N ALA A 101 -27.79 -3.65 8.63
CA ALA A 101 -27.70 -4.88 9.42
C ALA A 101 -27.82 -6.13 8.53
N ARG A 102 -28.79 -6.14 7.62
CA ARG A 102 -28.97 -7.23 6.65
C ARG A 102 -27.75 -7.38 5.73
N ALA A 103 -27.25 -6.28 5.17
CA ALA A 103 -26.11 -6.27 4.25
C ALA A 103 -24.82 -6.72 4.94
N VAL A 104 -24.52 -6.19 6.13
CA VAL A 104 -23.33 -6.52 6.90
C VAL A 104 -23.38 -7.96 7.43
N ARG A 105 -24.55 -8.43 7.87
CA ARG A 105 -24.74 -9.84 8.22
C ARG A 105 -24.44 -10.76 7.05
N GLY A 106 -24.97 -10.45 5.85
CA GLY A 106 -24.70 -11.21 4.62
C GLY A 106 -23.22 -11.22 4.25
N TYR A 107 -22.52 -10.11 4.46
CA TYR A 107 -21.07 -10.04 4.26
C TYR A 107 -20.32 -10.98 5.21
N GLY A 108 -20.69 -11.04 6.49
CA GLY A 108 -20.05 -11.88 7.51
C GLY A 108 -20.37 -13.38 7.38
N THR A 109 -21.60 -13.74 6.98
CA THR A 109 -22.09 -15.14 6.94
C THR A 109 -21.91 -15.88 5.62
N GLY A 110 -21.37 -15.21 4.57
CA GLY A 110 -21.09 -15.86 3.27
C GLY A 110 -20.04 -16.97 3.37
N ASP A 111 -19.95 -17.84 2.34
CA ASP A 111 -19.04 -19.01 2.28
C ASP A 111 -17.61 -18.65 2.69
N ARG A 112 -17.23 -19.02 3.91
CA ARG A 112 -15.90 -18.88 4.47
C ARG A 112 -15.47 -20.20 5.07
N GLN A 113 -14.24 -20.61 4.74
CA GLN A 113 -13.62 -21.78 5.35
C GLN A 113 -13.05 -21.46 6.75
N ASP A 114 -12.61 -20.21 6.98
CA ASP A 114 -11.96 -19.80 8.22
C ASP A 114 -12.87 -18.90 9.08
N LYS A 115 -13.02 -19.30 10.34
CA LYS A 115 -13.70 -18.50 11.37
C LYS A 115 -12.77 -17.44 11.92
N THR A 116 -13.31 -16.25 12.19
CA THR A 116 -12.60 -15.12 12.78
C THR A 116 -13.14 -14.75 14.16
N CYS A 117 -12.36 -14.03 14.95
CA CYS A 117 -12.77 -13.60 16.29
C CYS A 117 -13.95 -12.59 16.28
N ILE A 118 -14.31 -12.00 15.13
CA ILE A 118 -15.43 -11.05 15.00
C ILE A 118 -16.70 -11.67 14.40
N ASP A 119 -16.72 -12.96 14.09
CA ASP A 119 -17.87 -13.64 13.47
C ASP A 119 -19.12 -13.59 14.35
N TYR A 120 -18.97 -13.57 15.68
CA TYR A 120 -20.08 -13.43 16.61
C TYR A 120 -20.83 -12.10 16.44
N LEU A 121 -20.15 -11.01 16.06
CA LEU A 121 -20.77 -9.71 15.79
C LEU A 121 -21.70 -9.78 14.56
N PHE A 122 -21.25 -10.42 13.50
CA PHE A 122 -22.10 -10.60 12.32
C PHE A 122 -23.32 -11.51 12.61
N SER A 123 -23.14 -12.51 13.45
CA SER A 123 -24.20 -13.44 13.86
C SER A 123 -25.21 -12.78 14.80
N ALA A 124 -24.81 -11.77 15.56
CA ALA A 124 -25.67 -11.03 16.47
C ALA A 124 -26.67 -10.10 15.74
N LEU A 125 -26.35 -9.69 14.49
CA LEU A 125 -27.24 -8.83 13.71
C LEU A 125 -28.55 -9.53 13.36
N GLN A 126 -29.67 -8.86 13.55
CA GLN A 126 -31.00 -9.36 13.30
C GLN A 126 -31.61 -8.69 12.06
N ALA A 127 -31.66 -9.42 10.93
CA ALA A 127 -32.22 -8.86 9.70
C ALA A 127 -33.76 -8.89 9.72
N ASN A 128 -34.40 -7.76 9.93
CA ASN A 128 -35.87 -7.62 9.78
C ASN A 128 -36.21 -7.05 8.40
N ARG A 129 -36.14 -7.89 7.39
CA ARG A 129 -36.42 -7.53 6.00
C ARG A 129 -37.85 -7.04 5.80
N TYR A 130 -38.81 -7.61 6.53
CA TYR A 130 -40.23 -7.20 6.41
C TYR A 130 -40.41 -5.74 6.77
N LEU A 131 -39.89 -5.32 7.94
CA LEU A 131 -40.02 -3.94 8.42
C LEU A 131 -39.21 -2.97 7.53
N GLU A 132 -38.01 -3.37 7.10
CA GLU A 132 -37.18 -2.62 6.13
C GLU A 132 -37.97 -2.32 4.87
N GLU A 133 -38.50 -3.36 4.20
CA GLU A 133 -39.26 -3.23 2.94
C GLU A 133 -40.56 -2.45 3.15
N LYS A 134 -41.27 -2.66 4.25
CA LYS A 134 -42.52 -1.95 4.55
C LYS A 134 -42.28 -0.44 4.67
N ILE A 135 -41.20 -0.01 5.36
CA ILE A 135 -40.87 1.42 5.50
C ILE A 135 -40.46 2.00 4.13
N PHE A 136 -39.54 1.36 3.38
CA PHE A 136 -39.09 1.89 2.07
C PHE A 136 -40.16 1.89 1.01
N THR A 137 -41.15 0.97 1.04
CA THR A 137 -42.29 0.97 0.11
C THR A 137 -43.33 1.99 0.50
N SER A 138 -43.43 2.35 1.79
CA SER A 138 -44.40 3.34 2.27
C SER A 138 -43.87 4.78 2.19
N ILE A 139 -42.54 4.99 2.30
CA ILE A 139 -41.91 6.31 2.34
C ILE A 139 -40.87 6.41 1.21
N THR A 140 -41.16 7.25 0.21
CA THR A 140 -40.30 7.43 -0.98
C THR A 140 -39.28 8.56 -0.84
N GLY A 141 -39.47 9.45 0.13
CA GLY A 141 -38.59 10.58 0.41
C GLY A 141 -38.83 11.20 1.78
N GLU A 142 -37.97 12.14 2.20
CA GLU A 142 -38.04 12.75 3.54
C GLU A 142 -39.40 13.33 3.90
N ASP A 143 -40.18 13.86 2.93
CA ASP A 143 -41.51 14.46 3.14
C ASP A 143 -42.57 13.77 2.27
N GLU A 144 -42.28 12.58 1.72
CA GLU A 144 -43.18 11.95 0.73
C GLU A 144 -43.55 10.54 1.14
N ILE A 145 -44.84 10.31 1.32
CA ILE A 145 -45.45 8.98 1.52
C ILE A 145 -46.00 8.49 0.22
N ALA A 146 -45.69 7.26 -0.15
CA ALA A 146 -46.14 6.61 -1.38
C ALA A 146 -47.66 6.43 -1.39
N ASP A 147 -48.28 6.50 -2.59
CA ASP A 147 -49.69 6.16 -2.77
C ASP A 147 -49.94 4.70 -2.36
N SER A 148 -48.93 3.82 -2.52
CA SER A 148 -49.00 2.39 -2.14
C SER A 148 -48.92 2.13 -0.64
N ALA A 149 -48.64 3.11 0.20
CA ALA A 149 -48.50 2.95 1.65
C ALA A 149 -49.83 2.43 2.29
N SER A 150 -50.99 2.85 1.76
CA SER A 150 -52.28 2.25 2.07
C SER A 150 -53.26 2.36 0.90
N SER A 151 -54.22 1.42 0.83
CA SER A 151 -55.31 1.47 -0.16
C SER A 151 -56.20 2.68 0.03
N GLU A 152 -56.40 3.14 1.29
CA GLU A 152 -57.17 4.32 1.62
C GLU A 152 -56.46 5.59 1.12
N LEU A 153 -55.14 5.76 1.35
CA LEU A 153 -54.36 6.92 0.87
C LEU A 153 -54.39 6.98 -0.69
N ALA A 154 -54.21 5.85 -1.38
CA ALA A 154 -54.33 5.80 -2.82
C ALA A 154 -55.70 6.25 -3.34
N SER A 155 -56.77 5.84 -2.62
CA SER A 155 -58.13 6.27 -2.92
C SER A 155 -58.33 7.76 -2.68
N ILE A 156 -57.92 8.29 -1.54
CA ILE A 156 -58.04 9.71 -1.19
C ILE A 156 -57.28 10.57 -2.22
N ARG A 157 -56.05 10.23 -2.57
CA ARG A 157 -55.25 11.00 -3.55
C ARG A 157 -55.85 10.94 -4.96
N ARG A 158 -56.44 9.82 -5.34
CA ARG A 158 -57.21 9.73 -6.61
C ARG A 158 -58.40 10.69 -6.60
N LEU A 159 -59.14 10.79 -5.46
CA LEU A 159 -60.26 11.72 -5.27
C LEU A 159 -59.78 13.16 -5.27
N ILE A 160 -58.64 13.48 -4.61
CA ILE A 160 -57.99 14.80 -4.61
C ILE A 160 -57.71 15.23 -6.07
N ARG A 161 -57.06 14.34 -6.87
CA ARG A 161 -56.77 14.64 -8.29
C ARG A 161 -58.05 14.92 -9.07
N ALA A 162 -59.10 14.13 -8.86
CA ALA A 162 -60.40 14.33 -9.53
C ALA A 162 -61.11 15.61 -9.09
N ALA A 163 -61.06 15.94 -7.77
CA ALA A 163 -61.63 17.20 -7.25
C ALA A 163 -60.87 18.42 -7.73
N SER A 164 -59.52 18.36 -7.71
CA SER A 164 -58.65 19.41 -8.22
C SER A 164 -58.91 19.69 -9.72
N ALA A 165 -59.07 18.66 -10.54
CA ALA A 165 -59.42 18.84 -11.96
C ALA A 165 -60.78 19.53 -12.12
N ARG A 166 -61.80 19.16 -11.33
CA ARG A 166 -63.10 19.83 -11.35
C ARG A 166 -63.02 21.28 -10.97
N VAL A 167 -62.22 21.65 -9.95
CA VAL A 167 -61.98 23.06 -9.57
C VAL A 167 -61.32 23.79 -10.73
N HIS A 168 -60.26 23.19 -11.26
CA HIS A 168 -59.51 23.78 -12.37
C HIS A 168 -60.41 24.03 -13.59
N ASP A 169 -61.23 23.05 -13.99
CA ASP A 169 -62.17 23.16 -15.10
C ASP A 169 -63.24 24.26 -14.86
N ALA A 170 -63.76 24.36 -13.58
CA ALA A 170 -64.74 25.39 -13.23
C ALA A 170 -64.10 26.80 -13.30
N LEU A 171 -62.88 26.95 -12.81
CA LEU A 171 -62.17 28.24 -12.85
C LEU A 171 -61.66 28.60 -14.23
N GLN A 172 -61.26 27.62 -15.04
CA GLN A 172 -60.84 27.80 -16.44
C GLN A 172 -61.95 28.34 -17.29
N LYS A 173 -63.20 27.88 -17.08
CA LYS A 173 -64.36 28.46 -17.72
C LYS A 173 -64.60 29.92 -17.40
N ILE A 174 -64.22 30.31 -16.18
CA ILE A 174 -64.40 31.73 -15.73
C ILE A 174 -63.27 32.60 -16.33
N ILE A 175 -62.03 32.22 -16.24
CA ILE A 175 -60.89 33.00 -16.75
C ILE A 175 -60.88 33.10 -18.29
N SER A 176 -61.43 32.10 -19.02
CA SER A 176 -61.56 32.13 -20.46
C SER A 176 -62.89 32.84 -20.98
N SER A 177 -63.79 33.14 -20.10
CA SER A 177 -65.07 33.78 -20.50
C SER A 177 -64.92 35.31 -20.78
N PRO A 178 -65.31 35.74 -21.98
CA PRO A 178 -65.29 37.20 -22.31
C PRO A 178 -66.03 38.06 -21.32
N SER A 179 -67.09 37.50 -20.65
CA SER A 179 -67.95 38.24 -19.69
C SER A 179 -67.15 38.68 -18.43
N TYR A 180 -66.12 37.90 -18.02
CA TYR A 180 -65.34 38.19 -16.83
C TYR A 180 -63.99 38.85 -17.15
N ALA A 181 -63.59 38.93 -18.42
CA ALA A 181 -62.28 39.44 -18.84
C ALA A 181 -61.97 40.84 -18.28
N LYS A 182 -62.94 41.71 -18.19
CA LYS A 182 -62.76 43.07 -17.66
C LYS A 182 -62.63 43.12 -16.14
N ALA A 183 -63.24 42.18 -15.43
CA ALA A 183 -63.29 42.09 -14.00
C ALA A 183 -62.02 41.41 -13.40
N LEU A 184 -61.42 40.54 -14.13
CA LEU A 184 -60.18 39.85 -13.68
C LEU A 184 -58.97 40.84 -13.72
N GLN A 185 -58.15 40.79 -12.69
CA GLN A 185 -56.87 41.51 -12.65
C GLN A 185 -55.87 40.82 -13.64
N GLU A 186 -55.80 39.49 -13.56
CA GLU A 186 -55.07 38.63 -14.45
C GLU A 186 -55.85 37.35 -14.72
N PRO A 187 -55.83 36.77 -15.90
CA PRO A 187 -56.55 35.51 -16.25
C PRO A 187 -55.78 34.27 -15.76
N ILE A 188 -55.49 34.20 -14.45
CA ILE A 188 -54.80 33.11 -13.80
C ILE A 188 -55.64 32.48 -12.67
N ILE A 189 -55.35 31.21 -12.40
CA ILE A 189 -55.84 30.51 -11.23
C ILE A 189 -54.71 30.52 -10.19
N THR A 190 -54.98 30.96 -8.98
CA THR A 190 -54.01 30.99 -7.89
C THR A 190 -54.61 30.32 -6.64
N THR A 191 -53.76 30.02 -5.65
CA THR A 191 -54.19 29.43 -4.38
C THR A 191 -54.05 30.47 -3.26
N ARG A 192 -55.09 30.60 -2.43
CA ARG A 192 -55.08 31.40 -1.18
C ARG A 192 -55.81 30.61 -0.09
N SER A 193 -55.19 30.53 1.10
CA SER A 193 -55.76 29.76 2.21
C SER A 193 -56.23 28.35 1.81
N GLU A 194 -55.35 27.62 1.05
CA GLU A 194 -55.60 26.28 0.53
C GLU A 194 -56.77 26.13 -0.46
N ARG A 195 -57.27 27.24 -0.98
CA ARG A 195 -58.37 27.28 -1.96
C ARG A 195 -57.93 27.84 -3.30
N TYR A 196 -58.40 27.28 -4.36
CA TYR A 196 -58.21 27.85 -5.68
C TYR A 196 -59.14 29.04 -5.89
N VAL A 197 -58.59 30.17 -6.25
CA VAL A 197 -59.25 31.45 -6.41
C VAL A 197 -58.81 32.13 -7.70
N VAL A 198 -59.58 33.14 -8.12
CA VAL A 198 -59.24 34.05 -9.22
C VAL A 198 -59.02 35.47 -8.71
N PRO A 199 -57.92 36.15 -9.20
CA PRO A 199 -57.70 37.57 -8.86
C PRO A 199 -58.67 38.49 -9.59
N VAL A 200 -59.51 39.24 -8.85
CA VAL A 200 -60.52 40.13 -9.38
C VAL A 200 -60.21 41.60 -8.94
N LYS A 201 -60.35 42.57 -9.80
CA LYS A 201 -60.21 44.01 -9.45
C LYS A 201 -61.21 44.37 -8.38
N ALA A 202 -60.80 45.14 -7.37
CA ALA A 202 -61.63 45.49 -6.24
C ALA A 202 -62.87 46.26 -6.68
N GLU A 203 -62.77 47.10 -7.73
CA GLU A 203 -63.87 47.87 -8.36
C GLU A 203 -64.92 46.98 -9.05
N HIS A 204 -64.57 45.78 -9.40
CA HIS A 204 -65.43 44.81 -10.08
C HIS A 204 -65.86 43.61 -9.21
N LYS A 205 -65.81 43.79 -7.84
CA LYS A 205 -66.19 42.75 -6.88
C LYS A 205 -67.47 42.02 -7.18
N GLY A 206 -68.49 42.78 -7.61
CA GLY A 206 -69.84 42.24 -7.92
C GLY A 206 -69.91 41.49 -9.24
N ALA A 207 -68.96 41.60 -10.13
CA ALA A 207 -68.98 40.95 -11.43
C ALA A 207 -68.67 39.42 -11.37
N VAL A 208 -67.92 38.96 -10.39
CA VAL A 208 -67.64 37.52 -10.18
C VAL A 208 -68.37 37.13 -8.86
N PRO A 209 -69.49 36.42 -8.93
CA PRO A 209 -70.15 35.93 -7.71
C PRO A 209 -69.29 34.88 -7.01
N GLY A 210 -68.89 35.16 -5.74
CA GLY A 210 -68.09 34.29 -5.00
C GLY A 210 -67.71 34.80 -3.58
N LEU A 211 -66.86 34.03 -2.90
CA LEU A 211 -66.34 34.35 -1.56
C LEU A 211 -64.93 34.96 -1.67
N VAL A 212 -64.72 36.06 -0.99
CA VAL A 212 -63.41 36.72 -0.91
C VAL A 212 -62.58 36.00 0.17
N HIS A 213 -61.44 35.43 -0.18
CA HIS A 213 -60.55 34.77 0.74
C HIS A 213 -59.34 35.58 1.11
N ASP A 214 -58.95 36.51 0.28
CA ASP A 214 -57.74 37.31 0.54
C ASP A 214 -57.85 38.65 -0.24
N VAL A 215 -57.09 39.66 0.18
CA VAL A 215 -56.99 40.96 -0.46
C VAL A 215 -55.51 41.30 -0.65
N SER A 216 -55.10 41.79 -1.82
CA SER A 216 -53.74 42.21 -2.06
C SER A 216 -53.32 43.33 -1.08
N ALA A 217 -52.04 43.47 -0.80
CA ALA A 217 -51.50 44.47 0.13
C ALA A 217 -51.85 45.90 -0.26
N SER A 218 -52.07 46.17 -1.55
CA SER A 218 -52.54 47.49 -2.05
C SER A 218 -54.07 47.68 -2.00
N GLY A 219 -54.83 46.66 -1.64
CA GLY A 219 -56.30 46.68 -1.67
C GLY A 219 -56.90 46.60 -3.07
N ALA A 220 -56.10 46.64 -4.14
CA ALA A 220 -56.59 46.74 -5.51
C ALA A 220 -57.09 45.41 -6.11
N THR A 221 -56.69 44.28 -5.54
CA THR A 221 -57.05 42.91 -6.03
C THR A 221 -57.71 42.11 -4.92
N LEU A 222 -58.87 41.55 -5.23
CA LEU A 222 -59.56 40.59 -4.37
C LEU A 222 -59.35 39.18 -4.90
N PHE A 223 -58.97 38.25 -4.03
CA PHE A 223 -58.84 36.82 -4.39
C PHE A 223 -60.22 36.17 -4.11
N ILE A 224 -60.97 35.96 -5.17
CA ILE A 224 -62.35 35.47 -5.06
C ILE A 224 -62.36 33.98 -5.41
N GLU A 225 -63.01 33.18 -4.56
CA GLU A 225 -63.47 31.86 -4.86
C GLU A 225 -64.87 31.94 -5.54
N PRO A 226 -64.96 31.65 -6.82
CA PRO A 226 -66.29 31.74 -7.50
C PRO A 226 -67.19 30.64 -6.97
N MET A 227 -68.52 30.96 -6.93
CA MET A 227 -69.56 30.03 -6.43
C MET A 227 -69.59 28.72 -7.14
N ALA A 228 -69.22 28.68 -8.46
CA ALA A 228 -69.06 27.45 -9.24
C ALA A 228 -67.94 26.50 -8.72
N ALA A 229 -66.92 27.06 -8.03
CA ALA A 229 -65.78 26.30 -7.48
C ALA A 229 -65.97 25.95 -6.01
N VAL A 230 -66.81 26.65 -5.26
CA VAL A 230 -66.93 26.51 -3.78
C VAL A 230 -67.16 25.07 -3.34
N LYS A 231 -68.10 24.36 -4.00
CA LYS A 231 -68.36 22.96 -3.62
C LYS A 231 -67.16 22.04 -3.82
N ALA A 232 -66.47 22.18 -4.95
CA ALA A 232 -65.28 21.34 -5.27
C ALA A 232 -64.06 21.71 -4.41
N ASN A 233 -63.88 23.01 -4.08
CA ASN A 233 -62.84 23.44 -3.13
C ASN A 233 -63.10 22.95 -1.69
N ASN A 234 -64.39 22.90 -1.25
CA ASN A 234 -64.73 22.36 0.06
C ASN A 234 -64.45 20.85 0.08
N GLU A 235 -64.83 20.12 -0.94
CA GLU A 235 -64.50 18.71 -1.07
C GLU A 235 -63.00 18.47 -1.11
N LEU A 236 -62.23 19.28 -1.85
CA LEU A 236 -60.78 19.20 -1.88
C LEU A 236 -60.15 19.43 -0.51
N ARG A 237 -60.62 20.40 0.25
CA ARG A 237 -60.16 20.68 1.62
C ARG A 237 -60.45 19.52 2.58
N GLU A 238 -61.66 18.95 2.51
CA GLU A 238 -62.03 17.76 3.28
C GLU A 238 -61.14 16.57 2.95
N LEU A 239 -60.89 16.31 1.65
CA LEU A 239 -60.05 15.25 1.18
C LEU A 239 -58.60 15.43 1.64
N ARG A 240 -58.06 16.65 1.62
CA ARG A 240 -56.71 16.97 2.16
C ARG A 240 -56.64 16.73 3.66
N ALA A 241 -57.69 17.09 4.40
CA ALA A 241 -57.77 16.81 5.85
C ALA A 241 -57.75 15.27 6.09
N ARG A 242 -58.48 14.50 5.32
CA ARG A 242 -58.48 13.03 5.36
C ARG A 242 -57.14 12.48 4.97
N GLU A 243 -56.47 13.00 3.93
CA GLU A 243 -55.11 12.61 3.53
C GLU A 243 -54.13 12.79 4.71
N LYS A 244 -54.17 13.94 5.37
CA LYS A 244 -53.32 14.21 6.51
C LYS A 244 -53.57 13.23 7.67
N THR A 245 -54.80 12.97 8.00
CA THR A 245 -55.17 12.01 9.07
C THR A 245 -54.71 10.61 8.71
N GLU A 246 -54.85 10.17 7.43
CA GLU A 246 -54.42 8.88 6.98
C GLU A 246 -52.87 8.77 6.98
N ILE A 247 -52.14 9.82 6.61
CA ILE A 247 -50.69 9.90 6.73
C ILE A 247 -50.27 9.75 8.21
N GLU A 248 -50.93 10.48 9.13
CA GLU A 248 -50.64 10.37 10.55
C GLU A 248 -50.89 8.96 11.06
N ARG A 249 -51.94 8.28 10.59
CA ARG A 249 -52.22 6.88 10.93
C ARG A 249 -51.14 5.93 10.44
N ILE A 250 -50.71 6.09 9.18
CA ILE A 250 -49.63 5.27 8.59
C ILE A 250 -48.32 5.45 9.37
N LEU A 251 -47.97 6.69 9.68
CA LEU A 251 -46.75 6.95 10.44
C LEU A 251 -46.82 6.38 11.86
N ALA A 252 -48.00 6.46 12.52
CA ALA A 252 -48.24 5.88 13.85
C ALA A 252 -48.13 4.34 13.80
N GLU A 253 -48.68 3.71 12.78
CA GLU A 253 -48.59 2.25 12.57
C GLU A 253 -47.13 1.81 12.38
N LEU A 254 -46.39 2.45 11.47
CA LEU A 254 -44.97 2.16 11.24
C LEU A 254 -44.13 2.40 12.52
N SER A 255 -44.45 3.47 13.27
CA SER A 255 -43.77 3.77 14.55
C SER A 255 -44.01 2.69 15.59
N ALA A 256 -45.25 2.21 15.72
CA ALA A 256 -45.59 1.11 16.64
C ALA A 256 -44.88 -0.20 16.27
N GLU A 257 -44.73 -0.50 14.98
CA GLU A 257 -43.94 -1.68 14.53
C GLU A 257 -42.43 -1.49 14.82
N CYS A 258 -41.88 -0.31 14.62
CA CYS A 258 -40.50 -0.01 15.02
C CYS A 258 -40.33 -0.15 16.55
N ALA A 259 -41.28 0.30 17.34
CA ALA A 259 -41.25 0.16 18.79
C ALA A 259 -41.29 -1.30 19.23
N ALA A 260 -42.09 -2.15 18.58
CA ALA A 260 -42.13 -3.57 18.86
C ALA A 260 -40.78 -4.28 18.67
N HIS A 261 -39.91 -3.73 17.80
CA HIS A 261 -38.57 -4.24 17.51
C HIS A 261 -37.45 -3.35 18.06
N ARG A 262 -37.76 -2.48 19.03
CA ARG A 262 -36.81 -1.49 19.58
C ARG A 262 -35.49 -2.09 20.05
N GLU A 263 -35.57 -3.18 20.82
CA GLU A 263 -34.37 -3.82 21.40
C GLU A 263 -33.47 -4.40 20.32
N ASP A 264 -34.05 -5.09 19.36
CA ASP A 264 -33.33 -5.68 18.23
C ASP A 264 -32.64 -4.62 17.38
N ILE A 265 -33.37 -3.54 17.01
CA ILE A 265 -32.85 -2.45 16.19
C ILE A 265 -31.75 -1.68 16.93
N SER A 266 -31.92 -1.45 18.24
CA SER A 266 -30.90 -0.77 19.05
C SER A 266 -29.65 -1.64 19.19
N SER A 267 -29.80 -2.95 19.38
CA SER A 267 -28.67 -3.89 19.40
C SER A 267 -27.95 -3.94 18.04
N ASP A 268 -28.70 -4.00 16.94
CA ASP A 268 -28.14 -3.96 15.58
C ASP A 268 -27.33 -2.67 15.36
N PHE A 269 -27.85 -1.52 15.78
CA PHE A 269 -27.14 -0.25 15.69
C PHE A 269 -25.81 -0.30 16.46
N ASP A 270 -25.80 -0.77 17.71
CA ASP A 270 -24.60 -0.85 18.53
C ASP A 270 -23.55 -1.81 17.91
N VAL A 271 -23.99 -2.95 17.38
CA VAL A 271 -23.11 -3.92 16.69
C VAL A 271 -22.57 -3.32 15.38
N LEU A 272 -23.38 -2.63 14.58
CA LEU A 272 -22.97 -1.95 13.36
C LEU A 272 -21.91 -0.87 13.63
N VAL A 273 -22.13 -0.03 14.66
CA VAL A 273 -21.16 0.99 15.07
C VAL A 273 -19.84 0.36 15.51
N ARG A 274 -19.89 -0.75 16.25
CA ARG A 274 -18.68 -1.49 16.65
C ARG A 274 -17.94 -2.07 15.44
N LEU A 275 -18.66 -2.69 14.53
CA LEU A 275 -18.06 -3.22 13.29
C LEU A 275 -17.49 -2.11 12.41
N ASP A 276 -18.19 -0.97 12.26
CA ASP A 276 -17.68 0.18 11.52
C ASP A 276 -16.35 0.66 12.08
N LEU A 277 -16.23 0.77 13.44
CA LEU A 277 -14.97 1.13 14.09
C LEU A 277 -13.87 0.09 13.85
N ILE A 278 -14.17 -1.21 13.93
CA ILE A 278 -13.21 -2.30 13.68
C ILE A 278 -12.71 -2.24 12.23
N PHE A 279 -13.61 -2.07 11.27
CA PHE A 279 -13.24 -1.93 9.87
C PHE A 279 -12.53 -0.60 9.56
N ALA A 280 -12.85 0.47 10.28
CA ALA A 280 -12.11 1.73 10.20
C ALA A 280 -10.64 1.56 10.64
N LYS A 281 -10.38 0.81 11.73
CA LYS A 281 -9.02 0.45 12.16
C LYS A 281 -8.28 -0.35 11.10
N ALA A 282 -8.94 -1.31 10.45
CA ALA A 282 -8.36 -2.10 9.37
C ALA A 282 -8.06 -1.23 8.14
N LYS A 283 -8.94 -0.30 7.77
CA LYS A 283 -8.68 0.67 6.67
C LYS A 283 -7.49 1.56 6.97
N LEU A 284 -7.38 2.07 8.21
CA LEU A 284 -6.23 2.86 8.65
C LEU A 284 -4.94 2.04 8.57
N ALA A 285 -4.98 0.76 8.96
CA ALA A 285 -3.84 -0.13 8.84
C ALA A 285 -3.34 -0.25 7.38
N TYR A 286 -4.22 -0.40 6.42
CA TYR A 286 -3.86 -0.39 4.99
C TYR A 286 -3.29 0.97 4.55
N GLN A 287 -3.90 2.07 4.97
CA GLN A 287 -3.42 3.40 4.62
C GLN A 287 -1.98 3.65 5.09
N LEU A 288 -1.65 3.16 6.29
CA LEU A 288 -0.34 3.34 6.92
C LEU A 288 0.68 2.25 6.56
N ASP A 289 0.32 1.20 5.80
CA ASP A 289 1.09 -0.05 5.66
C ASP A 289 1.49 -0.60 7.03
N ALA A 290 0.52 -0.73 7.89
CA ALA A 290 0.70 -1.10 9.27
C ALA A 290 0.43 -2.59 9.48
N VAL A 291 1.14 -3.19 10.41
CA VAL A 291 1.00 -4.60 10.83
C VAL A 291 0.68 -4.69 12.32
N ALA A 292 0.10 -5.81 12.74
CA ALA A 292 -0.10 -6.08 14.15
C ALA A 292 1.23 -6.47 14.80
N PRO A 293 1.72 -5.76 15.84
CA PRO A 293 2.89 -6.20 16.58
C PRO A 293 2.54 -7.41 17.44
N ALA A 294 3.51 -8.30 17.67
CA ALA A 294 3.35 -9.37 18.63
C ALA A 294 3.48 -8.82 20.06
N LEU A 295 2.53 -9.17 20.95
CA LEU A 295 2.58 -8.71 22.33
C LEU A 295 3.58 -9.54 23.14
N THR A 296 4.45 -8.86 23.88
CA THR A 296 5.49 -9.43 24.76
C THR A 296 5.33 -8.93 26.18
N ASP A 297 6.08 -9.48 27.12
CA ASP A 297 6.01 -9.05 28.51
C ASP A 297 6.83 -7.78 28.78
N LYS A 298 8.07 -7.69 28.25
CA LYS A 298 8.97 -6.55 28.50
C LYS A 298 9.75 -6.05 27.27
N GLN A 299 9.78 -6.81 26.16
CA GLN A 299 10.62 -6.47 25.02
C GLN A 299 9.84 -5.67 23.97
N LEU A 300 10.20 -4.41 23.80
CA LEU A 300 9.83 -3.60 22.66
C LEU A 300 10.88 -3.78 21.57
N SER A 301 10.49 -4.23 20.39
CA SER A 301 11.36 -4.32 19.21
C SER A 301 10.58 -3.89 17.99
N LEU A 302 10.94 -2.75 17.45
CA LEU A 302 10.33 -2.16 16.28
C LEU A 302 11.28 -2.30 15.09
N HIS A 303 10.83 -2.96 14.03
CA HIS A 303 11.57 -3.11 12.80
C HIS A 303 11.00 -2.19 11.74
N ARG A 304 11.85 -1.32 11.17
CA ARG A 304 11.47 -0.35 10.13
C ARG A 304 10.23 0.48 10.50
N ALA A 305 10.16 0.91 11.75
CA ALA A 305 9.06 1.71 12.26
C ALA A 305 9.07 3.13 11.66
N ARG A 306 7.90 3.64 11.32
CA ARG A 306 7.71 4.99 10.79
C ARG A 306 6.73 5.76 11.66
N HIS A 307 6.94 7.05 11.80
CA HIS A 307 5.97 7.91 12.46
C HIS A 307 4.71 8.04 11.58
N PRO A 308 3.51 7.69 12.09
CA PRO A 308 2.29 7.58 11.27
C PRO A 308 1.80 8.89 10.66
N LEU A 309 2.19 10.03 11.23
CA LEU A 309 1.81 11.36 10.76
C LEU A 309 2.81 11.96 9.74
N LEU A 310 3.95 11.30 9.50
CA LEU A 310 4.88 11.73 8.46
C LEU A 310 4.49 11.13 7.10
N PRO A 311 4.73 11.87 6.00
CA PRO A 311 4.46 11.35 4.67
C PRO A 311 5.25 10.06 4.42
N LYS A 312 4.58 9.03 3.93
CA LYS A 312 5.10 7.68 3.74
C LYS A 312 6.38 7.62 2.90
N ASP A 313 6.44 8.46 1.86
CA ASP A 313 7.54 8.46 0.88
C ASP A 313 8.80 9.16 1.40
N THR A 314 8.66 10.01 2.41
CA THR A 314 9.78 10.79 2.99
C THR A 314 10.18 10.34 4.38
N ALA A 315 9.31 9.59 5.08
CA ALA A 315 9.60 9.07 6.40
C ALA A 315 10.67 7.98 6.34
N VAL A 316 11.81 8.24 6.98
CA VAL A 316 12.89 7.25 7.11
C VAL A 316 12.48 6.24 8.20
N PRO A 317 12.44 4.94 7.88
CA PRO A 317 12.11 3.92 8.87
C PRO A 317 13.27 3.70 9.85
N ILE A 318 12.95 3.56 11.13
CA ILE A 318 13.90 3.32 12.22
C ILE A 318 13.74 1.92 12.81
N ASP A 319 14.86 1.34 13.25
CA ASP A 319 14.86 0.11 14.04
C ASP A 319 15.14 0.49 15.50
N VAL A 320 14.25 0.06 16.43
CA VAL A 320 14.37 0.38 17.86
C VAL A 320 14.18 -0.88 18.67
N THR A 321 15.09 -1.12 19.61
CA THR A 321 14.94 -2.18 20.61
C THR A 321 15.04 -1.56 21.99
N LEU A 322 14.18 -2.00 22.93
CA LEU A 322 14.18 -1.57 24.33
C LEU A 322 13.55 -2.67 25.18
N GLY A 323 14.06 -2.91 26.36
CA GLY A 323 13.72 -4.08 27.16
C GLY A 323 14.48 -5.35 26.69
N GLY A 324 14.68 -6.31 27.53
CA GLY A 324 15.50 -7.49 27.27
C GLY A 324 16.95 -7.27 27.76
N GLU A 325 17.88 -7.01 26.86
CA GLU A 325 19.29 -6.79 27.23
C GLU A 325 19.52 -5.45 27.96
N PHE A 326 18.73 -4.45 27.68
CA PHE A 326 18.80 -3.12 28.30
C PHE A 326 17.41 -2.53 28.51
N ASP A 327 17.23 -1.82 29.60
CA ASP A 327 15.99 -1.15 30.00
C ASP A 327 15.96 0.33 29.61
N THR A 328 17.12 0.89 29.29
CA THR A 328 17.32 2.32 29.05
C THR A 328 18.04 2.57 27.74
N LEU A 329 17.47 3.45 26.91
CA LEU A 329 18.05 3.91 25.64
C LEU A 329 18.37 5.41 25.74
N VAL A 330 19.66 5.77 25.66
CA VAL A 330 20.12 7.15 25.65
C VAL A 330 20.44 7.57 24.22
N ILE A 331 19.60 8.42 23.65
CA ILE A 331 19.68 8.85 22.25
C ILE A 331 20.43 10.18 22.15
N THR A 332 21.49 10.21 21.38
CA THR A 332 22.38 11.35 21.20
C THR A 332 22.42 11.82 19.75
N GLY A 333 23.01 12.97 19.48
CA GLY A 333 23.10 13.54 18.13
C GLY A 333 22.56 14.98 18.06
N PRO A 334 22.58 15.62 16.87
CA PRO A 334 22.07 16.98 16.70
C PRO A 334 20.55 17.05 16.85
N ASN A 335 20.00 18.22 17.24
CA ASN A 335 18.54 18.39 17.39
C ASN A 335 17.77 18.13 16.10
N THR A 336 18.35 18.52 14.97
CA THR A 336 17.79 18.27 13.64
C THR A 336 17.84 16.80 13.22
N GLY A 337 18.54 15.92 13.94
CA GLY A 337 18.77 14.51 13.59
C GLY A 337 17.56 13.59 13.75
N GLY A 338 16.44 14.06 14.33
CA GLY A 338 15.24 13.26 14.52
C GLY A 338 15.10 12.60 15.91
N LYS A 339 15.85 13.00 16.91
CA LYS A 339 15.78 12.49 18.29
C LYS A 339 14.36 12.53 18.86
N THR A 340 13.75 13.72 18.85
CA THR A 340 12.38 13.95 19.32
C THR A 340 11.36 13.12 18.55
N VAL A 341 11.53 13.00 17.21
CA VAL A 341 10.65 12.17 16.37
C VAL A 341 10.79 10.69 16.72
N THR A 342 12.00 10.24 17.06
CA THR A 342 12.23 8.86 17.51
C THR A 342 11.51 8.58 18.82
N LEU A 343 11.60 9.47 19.83
CA LEU A 343 10.84 9.33 21.08
C LEU A 343 9.34 9.31 20.85
N LYS A 344 8.84 10.28 20.06
CA LYS A 344 7.42 10.32 19.69
C LYS A 344 6.98 9.04 18.97
N THR A 345 7.81 8.51 18.08
CA THR A 345 7.49 7.26 17.37
C THR A 345 7.35 6.10 18.34
N ILE A 346 8.29 5.93 19.27
CA ILE A 346 8.23 4.87 20.28
C ILE A 346 6.94 4.99 21.10
N GLY A 347 6.65 6.15 21.67
CA GLY A 347 5.49 6.37 22.53
C GLY A 347 4.16 6.26 21.77
N LEU A 348 4.08 6.87 20.60
CA LEU A 348 2.87 6.88 19.79
C LEU A 348 2.52 5.47 19.29
N LEU A 349 3.49 4.70 18.80
CA LEU A 349 3.24 3.33 18.35
C LEU A 349 2.84 2.40 19.51
N SER A 350 3.39 2.63 20.71
CA SER A 350 2.95 1.94 21.93
C SER A 350 1.49 2.26 22.26
N ALA A 351 1.12 3.56 22.26
CA ALA A 351 -0.26 3.98 22.51
C ALA A 351 -1.23 3.47 21.43
N MET A 352 -0.84 3.49 20.15
CA MET A 352 -1.63 2.92 19.05
C MET A 352 -1.88 1.43 19.24
N THR A 353 -0.85 0.66 19.58
CA THR A 353 -0.97 -0.78 19.86
C THR A 353 -2.00 -1.02 20.97
N GLN A 354 -1.95 -0.27 22.06
CA GLN A 354 -2.86 -0.40 23.19
C GLN A 354 -4.30 0.08 22.88
N CYS A 355 -4.49 0.90 21.85
CA CYS A 355 -5.79 1.19 21.25
C CYS A 355 -6.31 0.07 20.33
N GLY A 356 -5.52 -0.97 20.07
CA GLY A 356 -5.83 -2.04 19.11
C GLY A 356 -5.68 -1.61 17.66
N LEU A 357 -4.82 -0.64 17.39
CA LEU A 357 -4.42 -0.22 16.05
C LEU A 357 -3.19 -0.99 15.61
N HIS A 358 -3.12 -1.37 14.34
CA HIS A 358 -1.88 -1.80 13.72
C HIS A 358 -0.92 -0.63 13.63
N ILE A 359 0.38 -0.90 13.64
CA ILE A 359 1.43 0.11 13.64
C ILE A 359 2.28 0.03 12.36
N PRO A 360 2.73 1.18 11.80
CA PRO A 360 3.53 1.23 10.58
C PRO A 360 4.97 0.75 10.83
N CYS A 361 5.16 -0.55 10.88
CA CYS A 361 6.44 -1.24 11.05
C CYS A 361 6.50 -2.50 10.18
N ALA A 362 7.66 -3.18 10.16
CA ALA A 362 7.80 -4.46 9.49
C ALA A 362 7.32 -5.62 10.37
N ASP A 363 7.02 -6.75 9.72
CA ASP A 363 6.67 -8.00 10.40
C ASP A 363 7.77 -8.43 11.37
N GLY A 364 7.37 -9.10 12.46
CA GLY A 364 8.27 -9.51 13.53
C GLY A 364 8.51 -8.44 14.59
N SER A 365 7.90 -7.27 14.47
CA SER A 365 7.93 -6.25 15.53
C SER A 365 7.16 -6.71 16.76
N THR A 366 7.69 -6.38 17.94
CA THR A 366 7.10 -6.76 19.24
C THR A 366 6.86 -5.53 20.10
N MET A 367 5.82 -5.58 20.94
CA MET A 367 5.42 -4.48 21.80
C MET A 367 4.93 -5.00 23.16
N PRO A 368 5.44 -4.51 24.28
CA PRO A 368 4.85 -4.76 25.59
C PRO A 368 3.59 -3.89 25.80
N VAL A 369 2.77 -4.27 26.75
CA VAL A 369 1.61 -3.49 27.19
C VAL A 369 1.99 -2.73 28.47
N PHE A 370 1.93 -1.41 28.39
CA PHE A 370 2.26 -0.50 29.49
C PHE A 370 0.99 -0.09 30.24
N ASP A 371 1.10 0.09 31.58
CA ASP A 371 0.05 0.73 32.36
C ASP A 371 0.09 2.24 32.13
N GLU A 372 1.31 2.81 32.04
CA GLU A 372 1.51 4.24 31.82
C GLU A 372 2.56 4.48 30.71
N ILE A 373 2.20 5.35 29.76
CA ILE A 373 3.09 5.88 28.73
C ILE A 373 3.27 7.36 29.03
N MET A 374 4.39 7.74 29.59
CA MET A 374 4.63 9.10 30.05
C MET A 374 5.69 9.78 29.22
N ALA A 375 5.42 11.02 28.80
CA ALA A 375 6.30 11.76 27.93
C ALA A 375 6.54 13.18 28.45
N ASP A 376 7.81 13.55 28.56
CA ASP A 376 8.30 14.89 28.73
C ASP A 376 9.04 15.30 27.46
N ILE A 377 8.28 15.78 26.47
CA ILE A 377 8.74 16.08 25.10
C ILE A 377 8.21 17.46 24.70
N GLY A 378 9.07 18.31 24.18
CA GLY A 378 8.75 19.60 23.57
C GLY A 378 9.10 20.80 24.44
N ASP A 379 9.38 21.94 23.78
CA ASP A 379 9.60 23.26 24.42
C ASP A 379 8.25 23.86 24.81
N GLU A 380 7.96 23.99 26.10
CA GLU A 380 6.87 24.83 26.60
C GLU A 380 7.20 26.33 26.44
N GLN A 381 7.34 26.79 25.19
CA GLN A 381 7.48 28.21 24.86
C GLN A 381 6.13 28.94 24.84
N SER A 382 5.19 28.59 25.73
CA SER A 382 3.99 29.39 25.89
C SER A 382 4.32 30.60 26.74
N ILE A 383 4.19 31.79 26.16
CA ILE A 383 4.41 33.11 26.78
C ILE A 383 3.53 33.32 28.08
N GLU A 384 2.56 32.47 28.31
CA GLU A 384 1.61 32.57 29.43
C GLU A 384 2.07 31.90 30.73
N GLN A 385 3.14 31.08 30.72
CA GLN A 385 3.67 30.44 31.94
C GLN A 385 5.05 31.00 32.30
N SER A 386 5.06 31.78 33.37
CA SER A 386 6.24 32.47 33.94
C SER A 386 7.26 31.55 34.62
N LEU A 387 7.14 30.22 34.50
CA LEU A 387 8.12 29.27 35.00
C LEU A 387 9.23 29.08 33.94
N SER A 388 10.51 29.04 34.38
CA SER A 388 11.61 28.69 33.53
C SER A 388 11.34 27.31 32.90
N THR A 389 11.74 27.07 31.63
CA THR A 389 11.61 25.79 30.91
C THR A 389 12.11 24.61 31.76
N PHE A 390 13.21 24.79 32.48
CA PHE A 390 13.77 23.81 33.43
C PHE A 390 12.75 23.41 34.52
N SER A 391 12.07 24.42 35.16
CA SER A 391 11.11 24.13 36.23
C SER A 391 9.87 23.39 35.73
N ALA A 392 9.43 23.67 34.50
CA ALA A 392 8.32 22.96 33.86
C ALA A 392 8.65 21.48 33.60
N HIS A 393 9.83 21.21 33.00
CA HIS A 393 10.32 19.86 32.79
C HIS A 393 10.51 19.11 34.10
N MET A 394 11.10 19.74 35.14
CA MET A 394 11.27 19.11 36.46
C MET A 394 9.94 18.78 37.12
N THR A 395 8.95 19.67 37.03
CA THR A 395 7.61 19.41 37.60
C THR A 395 6.95 18.21 36.92
N ASN A 396 7.09 18.09 35.60
CA ASN A 396 6.56 16.94 34.84
C ASN A 396 7.33 15.66 35.21
N THR A 397 8.67 15.73 35.22
CA THR A 397 9.54 14.62 35.63
C THR A 397 9.18 14.09 37.02
N VAL A 398 8.95 14.98 38.00
CA VAL A 398 8.56 14.59 39.37
C VAL A 398 7.25 13.78 39.35
N ARG A 399 6.25 14.22 38.59
CA ARG A 399 4.99 13.48 38.43
C ARG A 399 5.19 12.13 37.77
N MET A 400 6.01 12.06 36.70
CA MET A 400 6.36 10.82 36.03
C MET A 400 7.02 9.82 36.97
N LEU A 401 7.98 10.28 37.78
CA LEU A 401 8.67 9.45 38.75
C LEU A 401 7.80 9.00 39.94
N GLN A 402 6.77 9.75 40.29
CA GLN A 402 5.79 9.36 41.32
C GLN A 402 4.83 8.28 40.83
N ALA A 403 4.53 8.28 39.54
CA ALA A 403 3.59 7.32 38.91
C ALA A 403 4.30 6.11 38.30
N CYS A 404 5.63 6.13 38.13
CA CYS A 404 6.34 5.07 37.40
C CYS A 404 6.40 3.75 38.18
N ASP A 405 6.26 2.67 37.44
CA ASP A 405 6.37 1.29 37.90
C ASP A 405 7.08 0.39 36.86
N GLU A 406 7.07 -0.93 37.06
CA GLU A 406 7.71 -1.89 36.18
C GLU A 406 7.03 -2.05 34.82
N ARG A 407 5.83 -1.51 34.63
CA ARG A 407 5.04 -1.51 33.40
C ARG A 407 4.88 -0.09 32.80
N SER A 408 5.79 0.80 33.13
CA SER A 408 5.80 2.16 32.65
C SER A 408 6.80 2.36 31.52
N LEU A 409 6.44 3.17 30.53
CA LEU A 409 7.34 3.68 29.48
C LEU A 409 7.57 5.18 29.71
N LEU A 410 8.82 5.55 29.97
CA LEU A 410 9.21 6.94 30.22
C LEU A 410 10.01 7.50 29.03
N LEU A 411 9.57 8.62 28.52
CA LEU A 411 10.15 9.30 27.36
C LEU A 411 10.59 10.70 27.78
N PHE A 412 11.89 10.96 27.77
CA PHE A 412 12.47 12.24 28.16
C PHE A 412 13.19 12.89 26.97
N ASP A 413 12.77 14.08 26.57
CA ASP A 413 13.48 14.86 25.57
C ASP A 413 14.36 15.90 26.26
N GLU A 414 15.62 15.97 25.88
CA GLU A 414 16.65 16.86 26.41
C GLU A 414 16.75 16.84 27.96
N LEU A 415 16.77 15.63 28.54
CA LEU A 415 16.76 15.45 29.99
C LEU A 415 17.91 16.21 30.68
N GLY A 416 17.52 17.06 31.65
CA GLY A 416 18.46 17.90 32.42
C GLY A 416 18.84 19.23 31.74
N ALA A 417 18.28 19.57 30.57
CA ALA A 417 18.56 20.84 29.91
C ALA A 417 17.96 22.04 30.67
N GLY A 418 18.53 23.23 30.44
CA GLY A 418 18.01 24.48 31.00
C GLY A 418 18.62 24.90 32.35
N THR A 419 19.69 24.19 32.84
CA THR A 419 20.46 24.52 34.00
C THR A 419 21.96 24.41 33.70
N ASP A 420 22.85 24.55 34.73
CA ASP A 420 24.29 24.29 34.58
C ASP A 420 24.50 22.87 33.98
N PRO A 421 25.33 22.72 32.94
CA PRO A 421 25.53 21.45 32.26
C PRO A 421 25.97 20.31 33.18
N THR A 422 26.81 20.60 34.18
CA THR A 422 27.32 19.58 35.10
C THR A 422 26.24 19.13 36.08
N GLU A 423 25.47 20.11 36.63
CA GLU A 423 24.32 19.79 37.49
C GLU A 423 23.22 19.09 36.72
N GLY A 424 22.90 19.55 35.50
CA GLY A 424 21.92 18.96 34.65
C GLY A 424 22.22 17.48 34.27
N ALA A 425 23.47 17.20 33.92
CA ALA A 425 23.92 15.85 33.62
C ALA A 425 23.84 14.92 34.85
N ALA A 426 24.28 15.40 36.02
CA ALA A 426 24.20 14.62 37.27
C ALA A 426 22.77 14.34 37.68
N LEU A 427 21.87 15.31 37.52
CA LEU A 427 20.45 15.18 37.79
C LEU A 427 19.78 14.20 36.81
N ALA A 428 20.10 14.27 35.52
CA ALA A 428 19.58 13.36 34.50
C ALA A 428 19.97 11.90 34.79
N ILE A 429 21.23 11.64 35.16
CA ILE A 429 21.69 10.30 35.57
C ILE A 429 20.91 9.82 36.79
N ALA A 430 20.73 10.65 37.83
CA ALA A 430 19.98 10.28 39.03
C ALA A 430 18.49 9.98 38.73
N ILE A 431 17.86 10.74 37.82
CA ILE A 431 16.47 10.49 37.36
C ILE A 431 16.37 9.14 36.67
N ILE A 432 17.27 8.88 35.71
CA ILE A 432 17.31 7.60 34.99
C ILE A 432 17.50 6.44 35.97
N GLU A 433 18.46 6.53 36.89
CA GLU A 433 18.71 5.49 37.89
C GLU A 433 17.53 5.26 38.83
N HIS A 434 16.79 6.31 39.18
CA HIS A 434 15.58 6.19 39.98
C HIS A 434 14.50 5.43 39.20
N ALA A 435 14.23 5.82 37.96
CA ALA A 435 13.24 5.18 37.09
C ALA A 435 13.57 3.71 36.76
N ARG A 436 14.86 3.40 36.57
CA ARG A 436 15.36 2.02 36.40
C ARG A 436 15.10 1.15 37.64
N ARG A 437 15.27 1.73 38.83
CA ARG A 437 14.95 1.00 40.08
C ARG A 437 13.45 0.70 40.20
N CYS A 438 12.58 1.52 39.62
CA CYS A 438 11.14 1.21 39.52
C CYS A 438 10.85 0.10 38.48
N GLY A 439 11.81 -0.29 37.62
CA GLY A 439 11.66 -1.30 36.61
C GLY A 439 11.10 -0.80 35.27
N ALA A 440 10.93 0.52 35.12
CA ALA A 440 10.42 1.16 33.92
C ALA A 440 11.33 1.00 32.71
N LEU A 441 10.74 1.03 31.49
CA LEU A 441 11.49 1.21 30.24
C LEU A 441 11.69 2.69 29.96
N ILE A 442 12.90 3.08 29.60
CA ILE A 442 13.28 4.49 29.48
C ILE A 442 13.90 4.75 28.11
N ALA A 443 13.43 5.78 27.42
CA ALA A 443 14.13 6.37 26.29
C ALA A 443 14.33 7.87 26.56
N ALA A 444 15.58 8.29 26.54
CA ALA A 444 15.93 9.68 26.85
C ALA A 444 16.85 10.26 25.78
N THR A 445 16.62 11.51 25.38
CA THR A 445 17.56 12.24 24.52
C THR A 445 18.41 13.16 25.36
N THR A 446 19.64 13.39 24.92
CA THR A 446 20.57 14.29 25.61
C THR A 446 21.64 14.84 24.69
N HIS A 447 22.24 15.96 25.12
CA HIS A 447 23.45 16.52 24.53
C HIS A 447 24.71 16.36 25.45
N TYR A 448 24.50 15.85 26.68
CA TYR A 448 25.57 15.77 27.66
C TYR A 448 26.51 14.60 27.37
N THR A 449 27.82 14.87 27.41
CA THR A 449 28.85 13.85 27.22
C THR A 449 28.87 12.85 28.39
N GLU A 450 28.58 13.32 29.60
CA GLU A 450 28.50 12.50 30.82
C GLU A 450 27.46 11.39 30.70
N LEU A 451 26.30 11.65 30.08
CA LEU A 451 25.30 10.62 29.83
C LEU A 451 25.72 9.61 28.77
N LYS A 452 26.53 10.01 27.78
CA LYS A 452 27.14 9.09 26.81
C LYS A 452 28.09 8.11 27.49
N VAL A 453 28.95 8.66 28.42
CA VAL A 453 29.85 7.84 29.21
C VAL A 453 29.08 6.90 30.13
N TYR A 454 28.07 7.42 30.83
CA TYR A 454 27.22 6.66 31.70
C TYR A 454 26.57 5.48 30.92
N ALA A 455 26.01 5.72 29.77
CA ALA A 455 25.40 4.69 28.95
C ALA A 455 26.38 3.68 28.32
N THR A 456 27.69 3.99 28.31
CA THR A 456 28.73 3.05 27.88
C THR A 456 29.20 2.17 29.02
N THR A 457 29.18 2.68 30.26
CA THR A 457 29.75 2.01 31.43
C THR A 457 28.74 1.30 32.29
N GLN A 458 27.46 1.71 32.26
CA GLN A 458 26.41 1.17 33.10
C GLN A 458 25.70 0.00 32.43
N PRO A 459 25.71 -1.21 33.02
CA PRO A 459 24.93 -2.34 32.50
C PRO A 459 23.44 -2.05 32.44
N GLY A 460 22.78 -2.47 31.35
CA GLY A 460 21.35 -2.25 31.14
C GLY A 460 21.00 -0.88 30.54
N VAL A 461 22.00 -0.02 30.30
CA VAL A 461 21.85 1.25 29.59
C VAL A 461 22.55 1.16 28.24
N MET A 462 21.90 1.59 27.19
CA MET A 462 22.42 1.51 25.83
C MET A 462 22.48 2.91 25.19
N ASN A 463 23.60 3.22 24.57
CA ASN A 463 23.69 4.40 23.72
C ASN A 463 22.99 4.18 22.38
N ALA A 464 22.40 5.24 21.87
CA ALA A 464 21.98 5.33 20.48
C ALA A 464 22.30 6.69 19.90
N SER A 465 22.44 6.77 18.59
CA SER A 465 22.65 8.04 17.91
C SER A 465 21.77 8.19 16.68
N CYS A 466 21.29 9.41 16.46
CA CYS A 466 20.70 9.78 15.18
C CYS A 466 21.83 10.14 14.21
N GLU A 467 21.93 9.39 13.13
CA GLU A 467 22.96 9.59 12.11
C GLU A 467 22.78 10.95 11.42
N PHE A 468 23.88 11.62 11.19
CA PHE A 468 23.94 12.92 10.52
C PHE A 468 25.03 12.90 9.45
N ASP A 469 24.64 13.20 8.22
CA ASP A 469 25.59 13.31 7.11
C ASP A 469 26.27 14.68 7.14
N VAL A 470 27.53 14.67 7.50
CA VAL A 470 28.37 15.89 7.58
C VAL A 470 28.67 16.44 6.17
N ASP A 471 28.66 15.58 5.15
CA ASP A 471 28.96 15.99 3.77
C ASP A 471 27.81 16.77 3.14
N SER A 472 26.58 16.34 3.33
CA SER A 472 25.39 17.04 2.84
C SER A 472 24.83 18.07 3.83
N LEU A 473 25.30 18.11 5.08
CA LEU A 473 24.71 18.85 6.23
C LEU A 473 23.24 18.51 6.45
N ARG A 474 22.85 17.25 6.17
CA ARG A 474 21.47 16.80 6.32
C ARG A 474 21.38 15.63 7.28
N PRO A 475 20.31 15.56 8.08
CA PRO A 475 20.04 14.37 8.87
C PRO A 475 19.65 13.21 7.92
N THR A 476 20.20 12.03 8.21
CA THR A 476 19.76 10.79 7.54
C THR A 476 18.53 10.19 8.21
N TYR A 477 18.22 10.61 9.44
CA TYR A 477 17.17 10.11 10.32
C TYR A 477 17.29 8.63 10.71
N HIS A 478 18.41 7.98 10.41
CA HIS A 478 18.67 6.62 10.88
C HIS A 478 19.07 6.60 12.35
N LEU A 479 18.46 5.70 13.10
CA LEU A 479 18.82 5.46 14.50
C LEU A 479 19.84 4.32 14.58
N LEU A 480 20.95 4.57 15.23
CA LEU A 480 22.07 3.66 15.38
C LEU A 480 22.18 3.27 16.86
N ILE A 481 21.77 2.04 17.20
CA ILE A 481 21.85 1.52 18.56
C ILE A 481 23.24 0.96 18.84
N GLY A 482 23.74 1.17 20.07
CA GLY A 482 25.06 0.68 20.55
C GLY A 482 26.18 1.68 20.36
N ILE A 483 25.96 2.83 19.71
CA ILE A 483 27.00 3.83 19.42
C ILE A 483 26.53 5.21 19.88
N PRO A 484 27.31 5.90 20.71
CA PRO A 484 27.06 7.29 21.06
C PRO A 484 27.31 8.20 19.85
N GLY A 485 26.46 9.21 19.65
CA GLY A 485 26.62 10.18 18.57
C GLY A 485 27.78 11.13 18.80
N LYS A 486 28.43 11.53 17.69
CA LYS A 486 29.44 12.57 17.69
C LYS A 486 28.84 13.94 17.86
N SER A 487 29.65 14.84 18.40
CA SER A 487 29.39 16.26 18.33
C SER A 487 29.95 16.80 17.00
N ASN A 488 29.05 17.14 16.06
CA ASN A 488 29.46 17.64 14.75
C ASN A 488 29.50 19.18 14.66
N ALA A 489 29.44 19.88 15.81
CA ALA A 489 29.37 21.34 15.85
C ALA A 489 30.48 22.02 15.06
N PHE A 490 31.73 21.61 15.22
CA PHE A 490 32.87 22.18 14.50
C PHE A 490 32.79 21.93 12.99
N ALA A 491 32.49 20.70 12.58
CA ALA A 491 32.38 20.37 11.17
C ALA A 491 31.20 21.12 10.50
N ILE A 492 30.09 21.25 11.19
CA ILE A 492 28.94 22.02 10.71
C ILE A 492 29.29 23.49 10.60
N SER A 493 29.97 24.08 11.62
CA SER A 493 30.39 25.47 11.62
C SER A 493 31.38 25.79 10.49
N GLU A 494 32.32 24.89 10.25
CA GLU A 494 33.28 24.99 9.14
C GLU A 494 32.57 25.06 7.77
N ARG A 495 31.64 24.17 7.56
CA ARG A 495 30.84 24.13 6.30
C ARG A 495 29.89 25.32 6.15
N LEU A 496 29.40 25.87 7.24
CA LEU A 496 28.61 27.09 7.25
C LEU A 496 29.44 28.37 7.01
N GLY A 497 30.77 28.23 6.95
CA GLY A 497 31.68 29.31 6.58
C GLY A 497 32.32 30.02 7.79
N LEU A 498 32.27 29.43 8.98
CA LEU A 498 33.02 29.98 10.10
C LEU A 498 34.55 29.87 9.82
N PRO A 499 35.35 30.95 9.98
CA PRO A 499 36.76 30.91 9.71
C PRO A 499 37.51 29.83 10.51
N GLU A 500 38.46 29.15 9.84
CA GLU A 500 39.23 28.03 10.41
C GLU A 500 39.98 28.46 11.67
N GLU A 501 40.44 29.73 11.76
CA GLU A 501 41.12 30.30 12.94
C GLU A 501 40.23 30.24 14.19
N ILE A 502 38.92 30.53 14.03
CA ILE A 502 37.97 30.50 15.16
C ILE A 502 37.68 29.04 15.55
N ILE A 503 37.59 28.15 14.59
CA ILE A 503 37.35 26.72 14.84
C ILE A 503 38.54 26.08 15.53
N SER A 504 39.75 26.41 15.09
CA SER A 504 40.98 25.92 15.68
C SER A 504 41.15 26.42 17.13
N ASP A 505 40.88 27.71 17.40
CA ASP A 505 40.89 28.26 18.75
C ASP A 505 39.84 27.58 19.63
N ALA A 506 38.61 27.37 19.13
CA ALA A 506 37.56 26.66 19.84
C ALA A 506 37.94 25.21 20.15
N ARG A 507 38.52 24.48 19.20
CA ARG A 507 39.05 23.11 19.43
C ARG A 507 40.13 23.06 20.53
N SER A 508 41.02 24.06 20.60
CA SER A 508 42.07 24.16 21.62
C SER A 508 41.52 24.35 23.05
N ARG A 509 40.27 24.84 23.17
CA ARG A 509 39.61 25.08 24.47
C ARG A 509 38.79 23.88 24.96
N VAL A 510 38.60 22.85 24.14
CA VAL A 510 37.94 21.59 24.55
C VAL A 510 38.89 20.76 25.41
N SER A 511 38.40 20.19 26.50
CA SER A 511 39.20 19.37 27.42
C SER A 511 39.78 18.12 26.72
N THR A 512 41.00 17.72 27.13
CA THR A 512 41.70 16.55 26.57
C THR A 512 40.92 15.22 26.76
N GLU A 513 40.17 15.10 27.82
CA GLU A 513 39.33 13.89 28.09
C GLU A 513 38.16 13.80 27.11
N SER A 514 37.48 14.92 26.86
CA SER A 514 36.38 14.96 25.87
C SER A 514 36.90 14.68 24.45
N ALA A 515 38.06 15.22 24.09
CA ALA A 515 38.67 15.00 22.78
C ALA A 515 39.08 13.52 22.56
N SER A 516 39.65 12.85 23.59
CA SER A 516 40.02 11.43 23.53
C SER A 516 38.78 10.51 23.37
N MET A 517 37.71 10.84 24.05
CA MET A 517 36.43 10.11 23.95
C MET A 517 35.81 10.26 22.56
N GLU A 518 35.77 11.48 22.03
CA GLU A 518 35.25 11.72 20.67
C GLU A 518 36.07 10.97 19.60
N ALA A 519 37.39 10.90 19.72
CA ALA A 519 38.23 10.12 18.82
C ALA A 519 37.97 8.60 18.89
N THR A 520 37.61 8.08 20.07
CA THR A 520 37.24 6.69 20.23
C THR A 520 35.86 6.39 19.60
N ILE A 521 34.89 7.27 19.81
CA ILE A 521 33.57 7.20 19.19
C ILE A 521 33.71 7.23 17.66
N GLU A 522 34.61 8.06 17.13
CA GLU A 522 34.89 8.16 15.69
C GLU A 522 35.38 6.83 15.08
N LYS A 523 36.33 6.18 15.74
CA LYS A 523 36.80 4.87 15.29
C LYS A 523 35.70 3.80 15.30
N LEU A 524 34.90 3.77 16.37
CA LEU A 524 33.78 2.85 16.49
C LEU A 524 32.74 3.04 15.34
N GLU A 525 32.45 4.29 15.01
CA GLU A 525 31.51 4.62 13.96
C GLU A 525 32.02 4.22 12.56
N GLN A 526 33.33 4.44 12.28
CA GLN A 526 33.97 4.00 11.04
C GLN A 526 33.95 2.47 10.89
N VAL A 527 34.30 1.73 11.96
CA VAL A 527 34.25 0.26 11.95
C VAL A 527 32.82 -0.24 11.70
N ARG A 528 31.83 0.39 12.33
CA ARG A 528 30.43 0.02 12.14
C ARG A 528 29.94 0.28 10.72
N GLN A 529 30.25 1.44 10.15
CA GLN A 529 29.88 1.75 8.75
C GLN A 529 30.44 0.71 7.77
N LEU A 530 31.67 0.24 8.01
CA LEU A 530 32.24 -0.86 7.24
C LEU A 530 31.44 -2.15 7.43
N MET A 531 31.14 -2.53 8.68
CA MET A 531 30.36 -3.74 8.97
C MET A 531 28.94 -3.68 8.38
N GLU A 532 28.29 -2.52 8.39
CA GLU A 532 26.96 -2.37 7.77
C GLU A 532 26.99 -2.48 6.24
N ARG A 533 28.02 -1.91 5.61
CA ARG A 533 28.24 -2.10 4.16
C ARG A 533 28.42 -3.57 3.83
N ASP A 534 29.28 -4.26 4.57
CA ASP A 534 29.54 -5.69 4.37
C ASP A 534 28.27 -6.52 4.60
N ARG A 535 27.50 -6.18 5.65
CA ARG A 535 26.21 -6.85 5.93
C ARG A 535 25.17 -6.60 4.85
N ALA A 536 25.08 -5.38 4.35
CA ALA A 536 24.16 -5.04 3.26
C ALA A 536 24.54 -5.75 1.96
N GLU A 537 25.85 -5.87 1.68
CA GLU A 537 26.34 -6.61 0.53
C GLU A 537 26.11 -8.12 0.66
N ALA A 538 26.38 -8.70 1.84
CA ALA A 538 26.07 -10.10 2.13
C ALA A 538 24.59 -10.41 2.00
N ALA A 539 23.71 -9.52 2.49
CA ALA A 539 22.25 -9.66 2.36
C ALA A 539 21.78 -9.60 0.89
N ARG A 540 22.40 -8.74 0.06
CA ARG A 540 22.13 -8.70 -1.40
C ARG A 540 22.57 -9.98 -2.08
N GLN A 541 23.75 -10.50 -1.75
CA GLN A 541 24.27 -11.74 -2.29
C GLN A 541 23.41 -12.94 -1.90
N LEU A 542 22.95 -12.98 -0.64
CA LEU A 542 22.06 -14.03 -0.16
C LEU A 542 20.73 -14.04 -0.93
N ARG A 543 20.08 -12.89 -1.10
CA ARG A 543 18.84 -12.78 -1.89
C ARG A 543 19.05 -13.21 -3.35
N ALA A 544 20.14 -12.77 -3.97
CA ALA A 544 20.47 -13.18 -5.33
C ALA A 544 20.70 -14.71 -5.45
N ALA A 545 21.36 -15.32 -4.44
CA ALA A 545 21.56 -16.75 -4.38
C ALA A 545 20.23 -17.52 -4.17
N GLU A 546 19.35 -17.04 -3.32
CA GLU A 546 18.00 -17.60 -3.11
C GLU A 546 17.14 -17.53 -4.38
N ASP A 547 17.16 -16.41 -5.08
CA ASP A 547 16.42 -16.24 -6.34
C ASP A 547 16.99 -17.17 -7.44
N ALA A 548 18.33 -17.29 -7.52
CA ALA A 548 18.98 -18.22 -8.44
C ALA A 548 18.61 -19.67 -8.11
N ARG A 549 18.58 -20.05 -6.83
CA ARG A 549 18.17 -21.37 -6.38
C ARG A 549 16.72 -21.67 -6.73
N ARG A 550 15.79 -20.77 -6.43
CA ARG A 550 14.37 -20.91 -6.80
C ARG A 550 14.18 -21.06 -8.31
N LYS A 551 14.95 -20.33 -9.09
CA LYS A 551 14.91 -20.42 -10.56
C LYS A 551 15.45 -21.77 -11.06
N SER A 552 16.52 -22.30 -10.43
CA SER A 552 17.07 -23.62 -10.72
C SER A 552 16.08 -24.73 -10.37
N GLU A 553 15.44 -24.67 -9.20
CA GLU A 553 14.43 -25.63 -8.76
C GLU A 553 13.21 -25.67 -9.72
N ARG A 554 12.75 -24.50 -10.18
CA ARG A 554 11.67 -24.41 -11.20
C ARG A 554 12.07 -25.04 -12.53
N LEU A 555 13.29 -24.77 -12.99
CA LEU A 555 13.80 -25.35 -14.24
C LEU A 555 13.96 -26.87 -14.13
N GLN A 556 14.43 -27.38 -12.99
CA GLN A 556 14.52 -28.81 -12.73
C GLN A 556 13.15 -29.50 -12.73
N ALA A 557 12.16 -28.89 -12.07
CA ALA A 557 10.79 -29.39 -12.07
C ALA A 557 10.17 -29.39 -13.49
N GLU A 558 10.43 -28.35 -14.29
CA GLU A 558 9.95 -28.29 -15.68
C GLU A 558 10.64 -29.34 -16.56
N LEU A 559 11.93 -29.58 -16.35
CA LEU A 559 12.71 -30.61 -17.07
C LEU A 559 12.22 -32.02 -16.74
N SER A 560 11.95 -32.32 -15.47
CA SER A 560 11.40 -33.61 -15.04
C SER A 560 10.05 -33.90 -15.69
N VAL A 561 9.14 -32.92 -15.70
CA VAL A 561 7.83 -33.08 -16.37
C VAL A 561 7.97 -33.25 -17.87
N ARG A 562 8.95 -32.59 -18.51
CA ARG A 562 9.20 -32.78 -19.96
C ARG A 562 9.77 -34.17 -20.26
N LEU A 563 10.67 -34.67 -19.39
CA LEU A 563 11.23 -36.02 -19.53
C LEU A 563 10.16 -37.10 -19.36
N GLU A 564 9.30 -36.99 -18.34
CA GLU A 564 8.19 -37.92 -18.14
C GLU A 564 7.25 -37.97 -19.35
N LYS A 565 6.88 -36.81 -19.91
CA LYS A 565 6.06 -36.72 -21.11
C LYS A 565 6.73 -37.32 -22.34
N ALA A 566 8.06 -37.17 -22.46
CA ALA A 566 8.83 -37.76 -23.56
C ALA A 566 8.90 -39.29 -23.44
N ASP A 567 9.15 -39.82 -22.23
CA ASP A 567 9.15 -41.25 -21.95
C ASP A 567 7.77 -41.89 -22.18
N GLU A 568 6.71 -41.23 -21.72
CA GLU A 568 5.35 -41.71 -21.97
C GLU A 568 5.01 -41.77 -23.47
N LYS A 569 5.42 -40.75 -24.22
CA LYS A 569 5.27 -40.73 -25.68
C LYS A 569 6.05 -41.84 -26.36
N ALA A 570 7.31 -42.03 -25.98
CA ALA A 570 8.15 -43.07 -26.51
C ALA A 570 7.58 -44.46 -26.24
N ARG A 571 7.04 -44.67 -25.03
CA ARG A 571 6.37 -45.94 -24.66
C ARG A 571 5.12 -46.20 -25.50
N ARG A 572 4.27 -45.20 -25.70
CA ARG A 572 3.05 -45.31 -26.54
C ARG A 572 3.42 -45.62 -28.02
N ASP A 573 4.45 -44.96 -28.54
CA ASP A 573 4.92 -45.19 -29.90
C ASP A 573 5.52 -46.59 -30.05
N ALA A 574 6.29 -47.11 -29.07
CA ALA A 574 6.79 -48.47 -29.03
C ALA A 574 5.63 -49.52 -28.98
N GLU A 575 4.63 -49.30 -28.10
CA GLU A 575 3.46 -50.19 -28.02
C GLU A 575 2.66 -50.22 -29.33
N ARG A 576 2.53 -49.10 -30.04
CA ARG A 576 1.91 -49.03 -31.36
C ARG A 576 2.68 -49.82 -32.40
N ILE A 577 4.03 -49.65 -32.48
CA ILE A 577 4.89 -50.36 -33.40
C ILE A 577 4.80 -51.87 -33.18
N ILE A 578 4.85 -52.33 -31.92
CA ILE A 578 4.70 -53.75 -31.57
C ILE A 578 3.30 -54.27 -31.94
N GLY A 579 2.27 -53.48 -31.70
CA GLY A 579 0.91 -53.84 -32.06
C GLY A 579 0.67 -53.98 -33.58
N ASP A 580 1.32 -53.08 -34.36
CA ASP A 580 1.24 -53.10 -35.80
C ASP A 580 2.04 -54.30 -36.37
N ALA A 581 3.24 -54.58 -35.82
CA ALA A 581 4.07 -55.72 -36.21
C ALA A 581 3.35 -57.06 -35.92
N ARG A 582 2.69 -57.20 -34.76
CA ARG A 582 1.86 -58.40 -34.45
C ARG A 582 0.70 -58.60 -35.43
N ARG A 583 -0.03 -57.52 -35.76
CA ARG A 583 -1.13 -57.61 -36.73
C ARG A 583 -0.64 -58.08 -38.09
N THR A 584 0.47 -57.54 -38.58
CA THR A 584 1.08 -57.93 -39.83
C THR A 584 1.56 -59.39 -39.83
N ALA A 585 2.17 -59.82 -38.69
CA ALA A 585 2.56 -61.24 -38.54
C ALA A 585 1.36 -62.17 -38.55
N ASP A 586 0.26 -61.81 -37.86
CA ASP A 586 -0.97 -62.62 -37.85
C ASP A 586 -1.68 -62.69 -39.26
N GLU A 587 -1.63 -61.58 -40.01
CA GLU A 587 -2.10 -61.59 -41.42
C GLU A 587 -1.24 -62.49 -42.31
N VAL A 588 0.11 -62.36 -42.18
CA VAL A 588 1.03 -63.23 -42.93
C VAL A 588 0.87 -64.70 -42.61
N MET A 589 0.63 -65.03 -41.33
CA MET A 589 0.38 -66.41 -40.89
C MET A 589 -0.96 -66.93 -41.44
N ARG A 590 -2.01 -66.15 -41.49
CA ARG A 590 -3.31 -66.53 -42.08
C ARG A 590 -3.20 -66.76 -43.61
N GLU A 591 -2.45 -65.92 -44.34
CA GLU A 591 -2.23 -66.06 -45.75
C GLU A 591 -1.33 -67.29 -46.06
N LEU A 592 -0.32 -67.58 -45.22
CA LEU A 592 0.48 -68.81 -45.30
C LEU A 592 -0.38 -70.08 -45.09
N ASP A 593 -1.26 -70.06 -44.11
CA ASP A 593 -2.18 -71.20 -43.88
C ASP A 593 -3.19 -71.38 -45.02
N ALA A 594 -3.62 -70.29 -45.63
CA ALA A 594 -4.45 -70.34 -46.84
C ALA A 594 -3.72 -70.92 -48.03
N LEU A 595 -2.44 -70.51 -48.23
CA LEU A 595 -1.56 -71.08 -49.28
C LEU A 595 -1.28 -72.56 -49.06
N ARG A 596 -1.04 -73.00 -47.80
CA ARG A 596 -0.86 -74.46 -47.48
C ARG A 596 -2.11 -75.27 -47.72
N LYS A 597 -3.29 -74.73 -47.59
CA LYS A 597 -4.56 -75.36 -47.93
C LYS A 597 -4.81 -75.43 -49.42
N MET A 598 -4.31 -74.48 -50.20
CA MET A 598 -4.36 -74.48 -51.68
C MET A 598 -3.36 -75.44 -52.31
N GLU A 599 -2.14 -75.67 -51.76
CA GLU A 599 -1.17 -76.63 -52.20
C GLU A 599 -1.62 -78.10 -52.05
N LYS A 600 -2.62 -78.40 -51.25
CA LYS A 600 -3.18 -79.72 -51.05
C LYS A 600 -4.26 -80.08 -52.06
N THR A 601 -4.68 -79.18 -52.90
CA THR A 601 -5.58 -79.35 -54.02
C THR A 601 -4.84 -79.12 -55.33
N ASP A 602 -4.34 -80.24 -55.96
CA ASP A 602 -3.63 -80.27 -57.21
C ASP A 602 -4.47 -79.60 -58.32
N THR A 603 -4.04 -78.42 -58.85
CA THR A 603 -4.26 -77.89 -60.21
C THR A 603 -3.98 -76.39 -60.43
N ASP A 604 -3.21 -75.70 -59.67
CA ASP A 604 -2.96 -74.30 -60.05
C ASP A 604 -1.60 -73.74 -59.53
N HIS A 605 -0.49 -74.27 -60.08
CA HIS A 605 0.86 -73.77 -59.73
C HIS A 605 1.14 -72.32 -60.04
N HIS A 606 0.36 -71.73 -61.00
CA HIS A 606 0.49 -70.30 -61.31
C HIS A 606 -0.12 -69.39 -60.24
N ARG A 607 -1.28 -69.72 -59.68
CA ARG A 607 -1.91 -68.96 -58.60
C ARG A 607 -1.16 -69.04 -57.31
N ALA A 608 -0.53 -70.19 -57.00
CA ALA A 608 0.31 -70.33 -55.81
C ALA A 608 1.57 -69.45 -55.84
N ASN A 609 2.18 -69.32 -57.04
CA ASN A 609 3.37 -68.46 -57.24
C ASN A 609 3.02 -66.98 -57.20
N ASP A 610 1.88 -66.54 -57.70
CA ASP A 610 1.41 -65.17 -57.66
C ASP A 610 1.09 -64.74 -56.20
N ALA A 611 0.51 -65.66 -55.45
CA ALA A 611 0.20 -65.41 -54.03
C ALA A 611 1.44 -65.38 -53.17
N ARG A 612 2.50 -66.22 -53.44
CA ARG A 612 3.81 -66.13 -52.79
C ARG A 612 4.54 -64.84 -53.15
N ALA A 613 4.41 -64.34 -54.37
CA ALA A 613 4.98 -63.05 -54.77
C ALA A 613 4.24 -61.87 -54.12
N ALA A 614 2.91 -62.01 -53.95
CA ALA A 614 2.11 -60.97 -53.20
C ALA A 614 2.50 -60.95 -51.72
N LEU A 615 2.66 -62.12 -51.07
CA LEU A 615 3.06 -62.22 -49.69
C LEU A 615 4.48 -61.65 -49.45
N ARG A 616 5.40 -61.93 -50.36
CA ARG A 616 6.79 -61.36 -50.28
C ARG A 616 6.77 -59.82 -50.40
N ARG A 617 5.91 -59.29 -51.28
CA ARG A 617 5.72 -57.78 -51.34
C ARG A 617 5.13 -57.19 -50.10
N LYS A 618 4.19 -57.85 -49.43
CA LYS A 618 3.61 -57.41 -48.15
C LYS A 618 4.66 -57.50 -47.02
N LEU A 619 5.49 -58.55 -46.95
CA LEU A 619 6.58 -58.67 -45.97
C LEU A 619 7.61 -57.57 -46.14
N ASN A 620 8.07 -57.33 -47.38
CA ASN A 620 9.01 -56.29 -47.70
C ASN A 620 8.44 -54.89 -47.35
N ALA A 621 7.15 -54.65 -47.65
CA ALA A 621 6.49 -53.39 -47.29
C ALA A 621 6.35 -53.19 -45.75
N ALA A 622 6.14 -54.28 -45.00
CA ALA A 622 6.11 -54.23 -43.53
C ALA A 622 7.51 -54.03 -42.93
N GLU A 623 8.55 -54.63 -43.54
CA GLU A 623 9.97 -54.41 -43.15
C GLU A 623 10.40 -52.99 -43.43
N ASP A 624 10.01 -52.39 -44.57
CA ASP A 624 10.26 -50.99 -44.90
C ASP A 624 9.51 -50.04 -43.96
N ALA A 625 8.27 -50.34 -43.57
CA ALA A 625 7.49 -49.55 -42.60
C ALA A 625 8.09 -49.63 -41.19
N ALA A 626 8.58 -50.80 -40.76
CA ALA A 626 9.25 -50.98 -39.47
C ALA A 626 10.61 -50.27 -39.45
N ALA A 627 11.37 -50.32 -40.55
CA ALA A 627 12.62 -49.57 -40.68
C ALA A 627 12.44 -48.07 -40.71
N ALA A 628 11.38 -47.56 -41.36
CA ALA A 628 10.99 -46.15 -41.34
C ALA A 628 10.53 -45.66 -39.93
N ALA A 629 9.89 -46.54 -39.16
CA ALA A 629 9.48 -46.20 -37.77
C ALA A 629 10.66 -46.30 -36.80
N ALA A 630 11.66 -47.16 -37.03
CA ALA A 630 12.85 -47.26 -36.19
C ALA A 630 13.89 -46.15 -36.43
N HIS A 631 13.82 -45.49 -37.55
CA HIS A 631 14.62 -44.30 -37.87
C HIS A 631 13.69 -43.15 -38.26
N PRO A 632 13.23 -42.33 -37.28
CA PRO A 632 12.54 -41.10 -37.64
C PRO A 632 13.49 -40.28 -38.53
N GLN A 633 13.06 -40.01 -39.76
CA GLN A 633 13.77 -39.16 -40.69
C GLN A 633 14.01 -37.82 -39.97
N ILE A 634 15.24 -37.58 -39.57
CA ILE A 634 15.72 -36.26 -39.26
C ILE A 634 15.53 -35.49 -40.55
N GLN A 635 14.57 -34.55 -40.58
CA GLN A 635 14.44 -33.62 -41.70
C GLN A 635 15.84 -32.99 -41.90
N GLU A 636 16.51 -33.31 -43.00
CA GLU A 636 17.69 -32.64 -43.45
C GLU A 636 17.36 -31.18 -43.65
N LYS A 637 17.63 -30.35 -42.61
CA LYS A 637 17.64 -28.91 -42.78
C LYS A 637 18.71 -28.58 -43.80
N LYS A 638 18.31 -27.91 -44.87
CA LYS A 638 19.14 -27.47 -45.97
C LYS A 638 20.48 -26.96 -45.49
N VAL A 639 21.58 -27.43 -46.05
CA VAL A 639 22.92 -26.90 -45.86
C VAL A 639 22.91 -25.44 -46.23
N SER A 640 23.36 -24.58 -45.32
CA SER A 640 23.45 -23.14 -45.52
C SER A 640 24.30 -22.81 -46.72
N ALA A 641 23.87 -21.86 -47.52
CA ALA A 641 24.52 -21.42 -48.74
C ALA A 641 25.80 -20.57 -48.55
N ARG A 642 26.20 -20.30 -47.30
CA ARG A 642 27.40 -19.51 -46.98
C ARG A 642 28.33 -20.23 -45.99
N PRO A 643 29.65 -19.94 -46.07
CA PRO A 643 30.60 -20.50 -45.08
C PRO A 643 30.36 -19.92 -43.67
N VAL A 644 30.64 -20.74 -42.66
CA VAL A 644 30.52 -20.41 -41.25
C VAL A 644 31.58 -19.38 -40.83
N ARG A 645 31.18 -18.36 -40.07
CA ARG A 645 32.06 -17.26 -39.61
C ARG A 645 32.10 -17.24 -38.08
N VAL A 646 33.11 -16.60 -37.50
CA VAL A 646 33.22 -16.34 -36.07
C VAL A 646 32.02 -15.50 -35.61
N GLY A 647 31.35 -15.95 -34.57
CA GLY A 647 30.11 -15.32 -34.03
C GLY A 647 28.83 -16.01 -34.49
N ASP A 648 28.85 -16.91 -35.48
CA ASP A 648 27.67 -17.64 -35.93
C ASP A 648 27.23 -18.65 -34.87
N THR A 649 25.91 -18.86 -34.77
CA THR A 649 25.35 -19.94 -33.95
C THR A 649 25.15 -21.20 -34.81
N VAL A 650 25.75 -22.28 -34.38
CA VAL A 650 25.73 -23.56 -35.12
C VAL A 650 25.19 -24.68 -34.22
N GLN A 651 24.63 -25.70 -34.83
CA GLN A 651 24.14 -26.91 -34.17
C GLN A 651 25.05 -28.10 -34.52
N LEU A 652 25.53 -28.85 -33.52
CA LEU A 652 26.43 -29.99 -33.67
C LEU A 652 25.66 -31.24 -34.12
N ARG A 653 26.09 -31.85 -35.25
CA ARG A 653 25.50 -33.08 -35.82
C ARG A 653 25.61 -34.31 -34.95
N LYS A 654 26.71 -34.47 -34.20
CA LYS A 654 27.03 -35.65 -33.42
C LYS A 654 26.63 -35.62 -31.95
N MET A 655 26.16 -34.49 -31.42
CA MET A 655 25.87 -34.33 -30.00
C MET A 655 24.42 -33.88 -29.71
N GLY A 656 23.46 -34.25 -30.58
CA GLY A 656 22.02 -33.90 -30.38
C GLY A 656 21.83 -32.41 -30.20
N ASP A 657 20.85 -31.80 -30.71
CA ASP A 657 20.39 -30.40 -30.69
C ASP A 657 21.16 -29.35 -29.85
N ILE A 658 22.43 -29.57 -29.52
CA ILE A 658 23.27 -28.63 -28.78
C ILE A 658 23.67 -27.47 -29.70
N LYS A 659 23.23 -26.26 -29.33
CA LYS A 659 23.62 -25.02 -30.01
C LYS A 659 24.95 -24.54 -29.45
N ALA A 660 25.85 -24.11 -30.31
CA ALA A 660 27.15 -23.58 -29.92
C ALA A 660 27.48 -22.32 -30.74
N THR A 661 28.23 -21.40 -30.17
CA THR A 661 28.71 -20.20 -30.90
C THR A 661 30.12 -20.42 -31.38
N VAL A 662 30.39 -20.05 -32.62
CA VAL A 662 31.73 -20.16 -33.23
C VAL A 662 32.64 -19.09 -32.66
N THR A 663 33.69 -19.51 -31.95
CA THR A 663 34.68 -18.60 -31.34
C THR A 663 35.90 -18.38 -32.20
N ALA A 664 36.31 -19.37 -33.02
CA ALA A 664 37.41 -19.25 -34.00
C ALA A 664 37.20 -20.20 -35.16
N VAL A 665 37.75 -19.85 -36.33
CA VAL A 665 37.79 -20.70 -37.54
C VAL A 665 39.24 -20.82 -37.98
N SER A 666 39.77 -22.04 -37.97
CA SER A 666 41.14 -22.34 -38.39
C SER A 666 41.26 -22.47 -39.91
N ALA A 667 42.48 -22.33 -40.46
CA ALA A 667 42.75 -22.39 -41.91
C ALA A 667 42.40 -23.74 -42.55
N ASP A 668 42.32 -24.81 -41.76
CA ASP A 668 41.91 -26.16 -42.13
C ASP A 668 40.40 -26.40 -42.03
N ARG A 669 39.59 -25.33 -41.83
CA ARG A 669 38.14 -25.37 -41.62
C ARG A 669 37.68 -26.13 -40.36
N THR A 670 38.56 -26.24 -39.37
CA THR A 670 38.16 -26.67 -38.01
C THR A 670 37.62 -25.48 -37.24
N LEU A 671 36.41 -25.62 -36.66
CA LEU A 671 35.73 -24.61 -35.89
C LEU A 671 35.95 -24.85 -34.39
N SER A 672 36.32 -23.81 -33.67
CA SER A 672 36.27 -23.80 -32.22
C SER A 672 34.90 -23.25 -31.80
N LEU A 673 34.17 -24.02 -31.02
CA LEU A 673 32.79 -23.77 -30.65
C LEU A 673 32.66 -23.66 -29.13
N ARG A 674 31.84 -22.75 -28.65
CA ARG A 674 31.47 -22.62 -27.27
C ARG A 674 29.99 -23.01 -27.07
N ALA A 675 29.77 -24.13 -26.37
CA ALA A 675 28.45 -24.61 -25.97
C ALA A 675 28.28 -24.39 -24.44
N GLY A 676 27.69 -23.27 -24.02
CA GLY A 676 27.63 -22.87 -22.61
C GLY A 676 29.02 -22.60 -22.03
N ILE A 677 29.43 -23.40 -21.04
CA ILE A 677 30.76 -23.34 -20.40
C ILE A 677 31.82 -24.28 -21.07
N MET A 678 31.42 -25.11 -22.01
CA MET A 678 32.32 -26.07 -22.68
C MET A 678 32.83 -25.55 -24.03
N ASN A 679 34.11 -25.71 -24.29
CA ASN A 679 34.73 -25.49 -25.59
C ASN A 679 34.84 -26.80 -26.33
N VAL A 680 34.32 -26.87 -27.55
CA VAL A 680 34.31 -28.08 -28.41
C VAL A 680 34.91 -27.71 -29.78
N THR A 681 35.68 -28.61 -30.38
CA THR A 681 36.16 -28.43 -31.74
C THR A 681 35.41 -29.38 -32.67
N ALA A 682 34.96 -28.86 -33.81
CA ALA A 682 34.25 -29.63 -34.83
C ALA A 682 34.66 -29.15 -36.22
N LYS A 683 34.57 -30.04 -37.23
CA LYS A 683 34.76 -29.65 -38.63
C LYS A 683 33.50 -28.94 -39.14
N GLU A 684 33.66 -28.02 -40.11
CA GLU A 684 32.54 -27.27 -40.69
C GLU A 684 31.43 -28.17 -41.25
N GLN A 685 31.78 -29.37 -41.72
CA GLN A 685 30.82 -30.39 -42.22
C GLN A 685 30.02 -31.10 -41.11
N ASP A 686 30.44 -31.01 -39.86
CA ASP A 686 29.78 -31.64 -38.72
C ASP A 686 28.83 -30.69 -37.98
N VAL A 687 28.55 -29.49 -38.49
CA VAL A 687 27.69 -28.48 -37.89
C VAL A 687 26.66 -27.97 -38.90
N TYR A 688 25.51 -27.52 -38.37
CA TYR A 688 24.47 -26.79 -39.12
C TYR A 688 24.47 -25.33 -38.72
N LEU A 689 24.46 -24.40 -39.66
CA LEU A 689 24.32 -22.97 -39.42
C LEU A 689 22.86 -22.63 -39.20
N LEU A 690 22.55 -21.92 -38.11
CA LEU A 690 21.20 -21.43 -37.75
C LEU A 690 21.07 -19.98 -38.23
N GLU A 691 20.56 -19.76 -39.46
CA GLU A 691 20.53 -18.42 -40.11
C GLU A 691 19.63 -17.34 -39.51
N ASN A 692 18.72 -17.73 -38.61
CA ASN A 692 17.71 -16.80 -38.05
C ASN A 692 17.88 -16.49 -36.56
N GLU A 693 18.95 -16.93 -35.92
CA GLU A 693 19.19 -16.57 -34.52
C GLU A 693 20.37 -15.59 -34.41
N LYS A 694 20.12 -14.43 -33.81
CA LYS A 694 21.22 -13.52 -33.45
C LYS A 694 22.17 -14.23 -32.50
N PRO A 695 23.51 -14.05 -32.66
CA PRO A 695 24.51 -14.66 -31.79
C PRO A 695 24.17 -14.38 -30.31
N GLU A 696 24.35 -15.36 -29.41
CA GLU A 696 24.13 -15.19 -27.98
C GLU A 696 24.95 -14.01 -27.39
N ALA A 697 26.12 -13.74 -27.98
CA ALA A 697 26.95 -12.59 -27.63
C ALA A 697 26.22 -11.23 -27.84
N GLU A 698 25.36 -11.10 -28.88
CA GLU A 698 24.56 -9.89 -29.09
C GLU A 698 23.38 -9.80 -28.13
N LYS A 699 22.77 -10.94 -27.72
CA LYS A 699 21.71 -10.96 -26.70
C LYS A 699 22.25 -10.57 -25.30
N PHE A 700 23.45 -11.03 -24.95
CA PHE A 700 24.15 -10.66 -23.72
C PHE A 700 24.59 -9.20 -23.77
N ALA A 701 25.12 -8.71 -24.88
CA ALA A 701 25.47 -7.29 -25.03
C ALA A 701 24.25 -6.37 -24.98
N ALA A 702 23.13 -6.76 -25.60
CA ALA A 702 21.88 -6.00 -25.55
C ALA A 702 21.23 -5.99 -24.15
N ALA A 703 21.28 -7.09 -23.40
CA ALA A 703 20.81 -7.17 -22.02
C ALA A 703 21.70 -6.37 -21.07
N HIS A 704 23.02 -6.40 -21.26
CA HIS A 704 23.96 -5.60 -20.47
C HIS A 704 23.87 -4.10 -20.80
N ALA A 705 23.68 -3.75 -22.07
CA ALA A 705 23.43 -2.36 -22.49
C ALA A 705 22.09 -1.81 -21.98
N ALA A 706 21.05 -2.64 -21.81
CA ALA A 706 19.79 -2.24 -21.21
C ALA A 706 19.91 -2.03 -19.69
N SER A 707 20.74 -2.83 -19.01
CA SER A 707 21.05 -2.69 -17.58
C SER A 707 21.91 -1.44 -17.28
N LEU A 708 22.81 -1.06 -18.19
CA LEU A 708 23.67 0.12 -18.04
C LEU A 708 22.95 1.44 -18.37
N ARG A 709 21.80 1.40 -19.06
CA ARG A 709 20.99 2.60 -19.35
C ARG A 709 20.28 3.21 -18.13
N SER A 710 20.32 2.54 -16.97
CA SER A 710 19.73 3.02 -15.72
C SER A 710 20.72 3.70 -14.77
N VAL A 711 22.01 3.77 -15.12
CA VAL A 711 23.01 4.50 -14.35
C VAL A 711 23.07 5.93 -14.92
N ALA A 712 22.76 6.92 -14.09
CA ALA A 712 22.99 8.32 -14.43
C ALA A 712 24.49 8.48 -14.71
N ALA A 713 24.86 8.67 -15.98
CA ALA A 713 26.25 8.88 -16.33
C ALA A 713 26.66 10.28 -15.95
N GLU A 714 27.65 10.38 -15.10
CA GLU A 714 28.29 11.63 -14.72
C GLU A 714 28.94 12.26 -15.96
N SER A 715 28.78 13.56 -16.14
CA SER A 715 29.39 14.31 -17.25
C SER A 715 30.81 14.75 -16.94
N GLU A 716 31.30 14.50 -15.72
CA GLU A 716 32.65 14.87 -15.27
C GLU A 716 33.22 13.84 -14.30
N ILE A 717 34.56 13.71 -14.34
CA ILE A 717 35.33 12.83 -13.45
C ILE A 717 36.48 13.62 -12.82
N ASP A 718 36.69 13.42 -11.49
CA ASP A 718 37.77 14.02 -10.75
C ASP A 718 38.86 12.99 -10.47
N LEU A 719 40.07 13.25 -11.00
CA LEU A 719 41.25 12.37 -10.89
C LEU A 719 42.31 12.93 -9.92
N ARG A 720 42.02 14.02 -9.23
CA ARG A 720 42.97 14.60 -8.29
C ARG A 720 43.28 13.66 -7.15
N GLY A 721 44.54 13.49 -6.84
CA GLY A 721 45.00 12.57 -5.78
C GLY A 721 45.22 11.12 -6.21
N MET A 722 44.88 10.73 -7.44
CA MET A 722 45.14 9.40 -7.97
C MET A 722 46.58 9.27 -8.49
N ASP A 723 47.10 8.06 -8.48
CA ASP A 723 48.35 7.79 -9.21
C ASP A 723 48.12 7.73 -10.72
N THR A 724 49.23 7.73 -11.50
CA THR A 724 49.16 7.83 -12.96
C THR A 724 48.46 6.62 -13.62
N MET A 725 48.65 5.42 -13.10
CA MET A 725 48.08 4.19 -13.62
C MET A 725 46.57 4.11 -13.31
N GLU A 726 46.25 4.47 -12.08
CA GLU A 726 44.86 4.50 -11.60
C GLU A 726 44.04 5.56 -12.34
N ALA A 727 44.57 6.75 -12.58
CA ALA A 727 43.94 7.81 -13.30
C ALA A 727 43.67 7.46 -14.76
N VAL A 728 44.60 6.78 -15.44
CA VAL A 728 44.40 6.29 -16.81
C VAL A 728 43.28 5.24 -16.87
N ALA A 729 43.29 4.26 -15.96
CA ALA A 729 42.24 3.22 -15.90
C ALA A 729 40.87 3.80 -15.56
N ALA A 730 40.79 4.81 -14.68
CA ALA A 730 39.56 5.53 -14.34
C ALA A 730 39.04 6.34 -15.54
N THR A 731 39.95 7.01 -16.28
CA THR A 731 39.63 7.74 -17.51
C THR A 731 39.03 6.84 -18.58
N GLU A 732 39.61 5.68 -18.84
CA GLU A 732 39.13 4.73 -19.83
C GLU A 732 37.74 4.22 -19.51
N ARG A 733 37.50 3.80 -18.26
CA ARG A 733 36.18 3.38 -17.79
C ARG A 733 35.12 4.48 -17.88
N PHE A 734 35.52 5.71 -17.53
CA PHE A 734 34.61 6.87 -17.59
C PHE A 734 34.21 7.20 -19.03
N LEU A 735 35.17 7.16 -19.96
CA LEU A 735 34.90 7.39 -21.40
C LEU A 735 34.00 6.29 -21.98
N ASP A 736 34.21 5.03 -21.63
CA ASP A 736 33.36 3.92 -22.06
C ASP A 736 31.91 4.12 -21.55
N ASN A 737 31.74 4.51 -20.31
CA ASN A 737 30.41 4.82 -19.74
C ASN A 737 29.77 6.04 -20.41
N ALA A 738 30.54 7.09 -20.69
CA ALA A 738 30.07 8.30 -21.35
C ALA A 738 29.60 8.03 -22.79
N VAL A 739 30.34 7.19 -23.52
CA VAL A 739 29.96 6.75 -24.88
C VAL A 739 28.68 5.89 -24.83
N MET A 740 28.57 4.99 -23.87
CA MET A 740 27.37 4.16 -23.69
C MET A 740 26.13 5.02 -23.34
N ALA A 741 26.33 6.11 -22.61
CA ALA A 741 25.29 7.08 -22.26
C ALA A 741 25.02 8.12 -23.37
N LYS A 742 25.74 8.05 -24.50
CA LYS A 742 25.64 9.00 -25.65
C LYS A 742 25.90 10.46 -25.25
N LEU A 743 26.83 10.69 -24.32
CA LEU A 743 27.23 12.04 -24.00
C LEU A 743 28.12 12.58 -25.12
N GLU A 744 27.82 13.78 -25.61
CA GLU A 744 28.62 14.43 -26.67
C GLU A 744 29.89 15.08 -26.12
N LYS A 745 29.87 15.45 -24.85
CA LYS A 745 30.96 16.19 -24.20
C LYS A 745 31.11 15.78 -22.75
N VAL A 746 32.35 15.56 -22.29
CA VAL A 746 32.68 15.19 -20.91
C VAL A 746 33.91 15.99 -20.43
N THR A 747 34.02 16.09 -19.10
CA THR A 747 35.05 16.89 -18.42
C THR A 747 35.89 16.01 -17.51
N ILE A 748 37.23 16.12 -17.63
CA ILE A 748 38.18 15.35 -16.81
C ILE A 748 39.01 16.33 -15.97
N ILE A 749 38.90 16.26 -14.67
CA ILE A 749 39.59 17.14 -13.71
C ILE A 749 40.85 16.44 -13.18
N HIS A 750 42.01 16.89 -13.57
CA HIS A 750 43.31 16.33 -13.16
C HIS A 750 44.14 17.30 -12.30
N GLY A 751 43.63 18.51 -12.05
CA GLY A 751 44.32 19.51 -11.21
C GLY A 751 45.44 20.26 -11.94
N LYS A 752 45.89 21.37 -11.30
CA LYS A 752 46.95 22.26 -11.81
C LYS A 752 48.37 21.88 -11.30
N GLY A 753 48.61 20.69 -10.73
CA GLY A 753 49.90 20.27 -10.15
C GLY A 753 51.02 20.11 -11.18
N THR A 754 51.97 19.22 -10.95
CA THR A 754 53.20 19.02 -11.79
C THR A 754 52.94 18.67 -13.25
N GLY A 755 51.69 18.41 -13.65
CA GLY A 755 51.26 18.09 -15.02
C GLY A 755 51.47 16.63 -15.43
N VAL A 756 51.93 15.77 -14.54
CA VAL A 756 52.14 14.33 -14.79
C VAL A 756 50.82 13.64 -15.12
N LEU A 757 49.80 13.84 -14.29
CA LEU A 757 48.44 13.29 -14.52
C LEU A 757 47.86 13.82 -15.81
N ARG A 758 47.94 15.10 -16.09
CA ARG A 758 47.48 15.70 -17.34
C ARG A 758 48.13 15.04 -18.58
N ALA A 759 49.47 14.85 -18.55
CA ALA A 759 50.19 14.21 -19.66
C ALA A 759 49.73 12.75 -19.88
N ALA A 760 49.55 11.99 -18.82
CA ALA A 760 49.08 10.62 -18.87
C ALA A 760 47.65 10.49 -19.41
N VAL A 761 46.73 11.33 -18.90
CA VAL A 761 45.33 11.40 -19.40
C VAL A 761 45.29 11.78 -20.88
N GLN A 762 46.01 12.83 -21.30
CA GLN A 762 46.07 13.23 -22.71
C GLN A 762 46.68 12.17 -23.62
N GLN A 763 47.65 11.38 -23.14
CA GLN A 763 48.22 10.26 -23.87
C GLN A 763 47.18 9.12 -24.04
N SER A 764 46.37 8.82 -23.01
CA SER A 764 45.26 7.86 -23.11
C SER A 764 44.19 8.34 -24.08
N LEU A 765 43.78 9.62 -23.99
CA LEU A 765 42.79 10.22 -24.90
C LEU A 765 43.19 10.15 -26.37
N ARG A 766 44.49 10.34 -26.69
CA ARG A 766 45.01 10.21 -28.08
C ARG A 766 44.85 8.81 -28.67
N ARG A 767 44.86 7.78 -27.81
CA ARG A 767 44.75 6.37 -28.21
C ARG A 767 43.32 5.88 -28.26
N ASN A 768 42.41 6.56 -27.64
CA ASN A 768 41.01 6.16 -27.52
C ASN A 768 40.23 6.54 -28.80
N LYS A 769 39.70 5.54 -29.51
CA LYS A 769 38.95 5.70 -30.76
C LYS A 769 37.62 6.42 -30.64
N ALA A 770 37.05 6.47 -29.43
CA ALA A 770 35.77 7.15 -29.15
C ALA A 770 35.92 8.66 -28.98
N VAL A 771 37.15 9.16 -28.79
CA VAL A 771 37.45 10.59 -28.65
C VAL A 771 37.53 11.26 -30.03
N LYS A 772 36.71 12.30 -30.23
CA LYS A 772 36.72 13.13 -31.43
C LYS A 772 37.75 14.23 -31.34
N SER A 773 37.74 14.98 -30.24
CA SER A 773 38.70 16.02 -29.93
C SER A 773 38.81 16.23 -28.43
N TYR A 774 39.93 16.80 -27.96
CA TYR A 774 40.06 17.24 -26.56
C TYR A 774 40.84 18.56 -26.50
N ARG A 775 40.53 19.38 -25.51
CA ARG A 775 41.18 20.65 -25.22
C ARG A 775 41.30 20.91 -23.75
N LEU A 776 42.19 21.80 -23.34
CA LEU A 776 42.21 22.30 -21.95
C LEU A 776 40.95 23.18 -21.70
N GLY A 777 40.53 23.24 -20.44
CA GLY A 777 39.43 24.10 -20.00
C GLY A 777 39.73 25.58 -20.32
N ARG A 778 38.68 26.36 -20.59
CA ARG A 778 38.76 27.84 -20.76
C ARG A 778 38.55 28.51 -19.41
N TYR A 779 38.66 29.84 -19.38
CA TYR A 779 38.35 30.63 -18.18
C TYR A 779 36.92 30.34 -17.72
N GLY A 780 36.74 29.92 -16.47
CA GLY A 780 35.48 29.43 -15.91
C GLY A 780 35.24 27.92 -16.03
N GLU A 781 36.01 27.16 -16.85
CA GLU A 781 35.92 25.68 -16.96
C GLU A 781 37.04 24.96 -16.20
N GLY A 782 37.84 25.62 -15.35
CA GLY A 782 38.96 25.07 -14.59
C GLY A 782 40.34 25.20 -15.25
N GLU A 783 40.44 25.89 -16.41
CA GLU A 783 41.68 26.25 -17.14
C GLU A 783 42.62 25.04 -17.36
N SER A 784 43.93 25.19 -16.94
CA SER A 784 44.94 24.16 -17.15
C SER A 784 44.83 22.93 -16.25
N GLY A 785 43.86 22.95 -15.27
CA GLY A 785 43.60 21.83 -14.40
C GLY A 785 42.54 20.84 -14.91
N VAL A 786 41.93 21.12 -16.08
CA VAL A 786 40.82 20.35 -16.62
C VAL A 786 41.06 20.10 -18.10
N THR A 787 40.70 18.91 -18.57
CA THR A 787 40.64 18.55 -19.97
C THR A 787 39.18 18.25 -20.35
N VAL A 788 38.70 19.00 -21.35
CA VAL A 788 37.36 18.81 -21.91
C VAL A 788 37.47 17.93 -23.16
N VAL A 789 36.69 16.87 -23.24
CA VAL A 789 36.74 15.86 -24.29
C VAL A 789 35.40 15.86 -25.04
N GLU A 790 35.47 15.91 -26.36
CA GLU A 790 34.34 15.67 -27.25
C GLU A 790 34.38 14.23 -27.76
N LEU A 791 33.29 13.51 -27.61
CA LEU A 791 33.13 12.13 -28.04
C LEU A 791 32.52 12.07 -29.46
N LYS A 792 32.71 10.95 -30.16
CA LYS A 792 32.21 10.76 -31.53
C LYS A 792 30.74 10.37 -31.56
#